data_a8a0a2fac91edabf379b6582b17d4d0a
#
_entry.id   a8a0a2fac91edabf379b6582b17d4d0a
#
_cell.length_a   1.000
_cell.length_b   1.000
_cell.length_c   1.000
_cell.angle_alpha   90.00
_cell.angle_beta   90.00
_cell.angle_gamma   90.00
#
_symmetry.space_group_name_H-M   'P 1'
#
loop_
_entity.id
_entity.type
_entity.pdbx_description
1 polymer ?
#
loop_
_entity_poly.entity_id
_entity_poly.type
_entity_poly.pdbx_seq_one_letter_code
_entity_poly.pdbx_strand_id
1 'polypeptide(L)'
;MGKRLITTLLALLAIVAQTFAQSAVSGKVTDKAREPLVGVNVLVKGTTTGTMTELDGSWNLPNVKSGAVLVFSSIGYAAQEVTVGSQKVINVVLADDSNFLDEVVVVGYGTARKKDVSGAIASVNYGSNKDIANLPNPNAFVALSSKVAGLHYLPTNSASGSNLSTMTLRGRNTIPSSTKADAESTNAPMIIVDGAIFYGSIQEIQTNDIQSIDVMKDASSAAIYGSRAANGVIVITTKSGRSDKPTVNFNADLKFNTWGRRPRMQTDDDTFIEHRFLAMVATNKIAATEEVTPGAVFSQRELEVYKAGTKVDWFDEISQTAPSQSYSLSISGRKNATSYYISGGYDRTRGVLKGDNFRKFNVMSKVDTKVADWLTVGLTGRYMGSKSWGCTPSMQAATWMSPYSYTHSEIKGYENWINSNPTGEDKINPLWGRENASYLWTDNQTVGYNIGGVGYAQIDFPFLPGLQYKLTLNAQRNTSQQDLFNNPQLYLDTRVEDDLANPYKYVGSAKGYVRDYHTSNWNIDNILTYTTDIKQHHIDALAGYTREAYNQEAIRIDFSEFDIPAAADLGTYGLDLSNANNMTAARQRTSWQRISYLARLNYNFANRYYLTGNYRRDGYSAFAEGNKWGDFFGASAAWTLSNENFMKDVSWLDFLKLRLSWGQNGSSAVAAYSTIAGVGKTYTWLGEQSVYAMYITGLENKSLTWATTSKWNLGFDFAVLGSRLDGTVDVYTSATTDQLLNRSVPYFSGFPSVDANAGKVTNRGVEITLHSINLNGDGVNTLNWETNLTFDLNRNKIVKLFDDNNNIDVAGVTKNGYDLSYALMPGHSITSAWDYKLLGIFQSKEEIDNYKSSDGTVIMPDAEPGDLKFADIDDDGKITTADKDWIGDMDPLFTVNLGNTFSWKNFSLYFSFRWMQGNDKHFLGYDPHGFSIGTTDNQLDINPWTESNHSDKYPRYGYENKYGYNYWNQRSFLKLK
;
A
#
# COMPACT_ATOMS: atom_id res chain seq x y z
N MET A 1 -34.49 13.60 12.08
CA MET A 1 -34.28 13.54 10.61
C MET A 1 -34.28 12.14 10.00
N GLY A 2 -33.93 11.08 10.74
CA GLY A 2 -33.84 9.71 10.17
C GLY A 2 -35.14 9.06 9.69
N LYS A 3 -36.30 9.39 10.26
CA LYS A 3 -37.58 8.76 9.84
C LYS A 3 -38.14 9.23 8.51
N ARG A 4 -37.80 10.42 8.04
CA ARG A 4 -38.28 10.95 6.75
C ARG A 4 -37.45 10.44 5.57
N LEU A 5 -36.21 10.04 5.78
CA LEU A 5 -35.34 9.49 4.72
C LEU A 5 -35.76 8.08 4.32
N ILE A 6 -36.18 7.26 5.30
CA ILE A 6 -36.59 5.87 5.10
C ILE A 6 -37.94 5.80 4.33
N THR A 7 -38.85 6.71 4.61
CA THR A 7 -40.13 6.76 3.90
C THR A 7 -40.01 7.23 2.46
N THR A 8 -39.05 8.11 2.14
CA THR A 8 -38.80 8.54 0.75
C THR A 8 -38.13 7.44 -0.08
N LEU A 9 -37.27 6.64 0.57
CA LEU A 9 -36.61 5.48 -0.10
C LEU A 9 -37.60 4.36 -0.43
N LEU A 10 -38.57 4.10 0.45
CA LEU A 10 -39.61 3.09 0.26
C LEU A 10 -40.66 3.52 -0.81
N ALA A 11 -40.90 4.82 -0.95
CA ALA A 11 -41.82 5.34 -2.00
C ALA A 11 -41.19 5.28 -3.41
N LEU A 12 -39.87 5.40 -3.54
CA LEU A 12 -39.17 5.23 -4.82
C LEU A 12 -39.13 3.78 -5.30
N LEU A 13 -39.14 2.80 -4.39
CA LEU A 13 -39.17 1.39 -4.72
C LEU A 13 -40.51 0.89 -5.27
N ALA A 14 -41.61 1.60 -4.99
CA ALA A 14 -42.96 1.20 -5.41
C ALA A 14 -43.35 1.59 -6.86
N ILE A 15 -42.56 2.41 -7.54
CA ILE A 15 -42.88 2.96 -8.87
C ILE A 15 -42.40 2.08 -10.05
N VAL A 16 -41.54 1.07 -9.81
CA VAL A 16 -40.85 0.31 -10.87
C VAL A 16 -41.56 -0.97 -11.33
N ALA A 17 -42.75 -1.30 -10.82
CA ALA A 17 -43.39 -2.58 -11.13
C ALA A 17 -44.59 -2.41 -12.09
N GLN A 18 -44.35 -2.34 -13.42
CA GLN A 18 -45.29 -2.70 -14.53
C GLN A 18 -44.60 -2.50 -15.89
N THR A 19 -44.55 -3.32 -16.91
CA THR A 19 -45.35 -4.24 -17.69
C THR A 19 -44.71 -4.65 -19.05
N PHE A 20 -45.00 -5.81 -19.54
CA PHE A 20 -45.42 -6.42 -20.82
C PHE A 20 -44.46 -7.12 -21.77
N ALA A 21 -44.95 -8.29 -22.25
CA ALA A 21 -44.38 -9.26 -23.18
C ALA A 21 -44.78 -9.01 -24.64
N GLN A 22 -43.92 -9.45 -25.59
CA GLN A 22 -44.32 -9.97 -26.89
C GLN A 22 -43.23 -10.77 -27.61
N SER A 23 -43.62 -11.66 -28.58
CA SER A 23 -42.94 -12.86 -29.09
C SER A 23 -41.76 -12.69 -30.07
N ALA A 24 -40.85 -13.66 -30.05
CA ALA A 24 -39.57 -13.56 -30.65
C ALA A 24 -38.88 -14.91 -30.93
N VAL A 25 -37.67 -14.89 -31.41
CA VAL A 25 -36.75 -16.04 -31.40
C VAL A 25 -36.21 -16.22 -29.99
N SER A 26 -36.32 -17.42 -29.45
CA SER A 26 -35.88 -17.73 -28.11
C SER A 26 -34.97 -18.95 -28.10
N GLY A 27 -34.34 -19.23 -27.00
CA GLY A 27 -33.49 -20.42 -26.86
C GLY A 27 -32.81 -20.47 -25.50
N LYS A 28 -31.86 -21.37 -25.37
CA LYS A 28 -31.05 -21.54 -24.21
C LYS A 28 -29.58 -21.54 -24.60
N VAL A 29 -28.77 -20.85 -23.83
CA VAL A 29 -27.31 -20.88 -23.98
C VAL A 29 -26.73 -21.63 -22.78
N THR A 30 -25.91 -22.61 -23.08
CA THR A 30 -25.21 -23.43 -22.08
C THR A 30 -23.71 -23.47 -22.42
N ASP A 31 -22.91 -23.87 -21.46
CA ASP A 31 -21.54 -24.27 -21.69
C ASP A 31 -21.48 -25.75 -22.19
N LYS A 32 -20.23 -26.25 -22.41
CA LYS A 32 -19.99 -27.65 -22.80
C LYS A 32 -20.47 -28.67 -21.74
N ALA A 33 -20.54 -28.27 -20.46
CA ALA A 33 -21.05 -29.11 -19.37
C ALA A 33 -22.57 -29.09 -19.28
N ARG A 34 -23.23 -28.33 -20.18
CA ARG A 34 -24.69 -28.06 -20.20
C ARG A 34 -25.21 -27.23 -19.04
N GLU A 35 -24.32 -26.54 -18.32
CA GLU A 35 -24.70 -25.52 -17.33
C GLU A 35 -25.23 -24.26 -18.04
N PRO A 36 -26.34 -23.68 -17.55
CA PRO A 36 -26.91 -22.52 -18.16
C PRO A 36 -26.00 -21.30 -18.00
N LEU A 37 -25.68 -20.62 -19.10
CA LEU A 37 -24.85 -19.42 -19.12
C LEU A 37 -25.71 -18.18 -18.95
N VAL A 38 -25.53 -17.49 -17.85
CA VAL A 38 -26.19 -16.23 -17.50
C VAL A 38 -25.45 -15.07 -18.12
N GLY A 39 -26.20 -14.08 -18.66
CA GLY A 39 -25.59 -12.84 -19.11
C GLY A 39 -24.84 -12.93 -20.44
N VAL A 40 -25.06 -13.99 -21.22
CA VAL A 40 -24.57 -14.10 -22.59
C VAL A 40 -25.26 -13.03 -23.44
N ASN A 41 -24.48 -12.18 -24.08
CA ASN A 41 -25.01 -11.18 -25.00
C ASN A 41 -25.41 -11.84 -26.33
N VAL A 42 -26.66 -11.71 -26.71
CA VAL A 42 -27.22 -12.23 -27.96
C VAL A 42 -27.57 -11.05 -28.85
N LEU A 43 -26.72 -10.73 -29.83
CA LEU A 43 -26.82 -9.53 -30.66
C LEU A 43 -27.11 -9.89 -32.13
N VAL A 44 -27.96 -9.15 -32.81
CA VAL A 44 -28.09 -9.26 -34.26
C VAL A 44 -26.87 -8.57 -34.90
N LYS A 45 -26.09 -9.32 -35.65
CA LYS A 45 -24.81 -8.87 -36.28
C LYS A 45 -25.04 -7.60 -37.11
N GLY A 46 -24.22 -6.57 -36.82
CA GLY A 46 -24.33 -5.29 -37.53
C GLY A 46 -25.43 -4.36 -37.04
N THR A 47 -26.13 -4.66 -35.93
CA THR A 47 -27.17 -3.81 -35.33
C THR A 47 -26.94 -3.66 -33.84
N THR A 48 -27.71 -2.75 -33.21
CA THR A 48 -27.76 -2.59 -31.75
C THR A 48 -28.89 -3.41 -31.10
N THR A 49 -29.60 -4.24 -31.88
CA THR A 49 -30.70 -5.05 -31.40
C THR A 49 -30.18 -6.35 -30.77
N GLY A 50 -30.37 -6.53 -29.49
CA GLY A 50 -29.92 -7.70 -28.77
C GLY A 50 -30.64 -7.95 -27.45
N THR A 51 -30.35 -9.07 -26.84
CA THR A 51 -30.80 -9.47 -25.50
C THR A 51 -29.70 -10.17 -24.76
N MET A 52 -29.89 -10.47 -23.48
CA MET A 52 -28.96 -11.30 -22.70
C MET A 52 -29.64 -12.52 -22.16
N THR A 53 -28.89 -13.59 -21.90
CA THR A 53 -29.44 -14.82 -21.30
C THR A 53 -29.76 -14.60 -19.82
N GLU A 54 -30.87 -15.22 -19.38
CA GLU A 54 -31.36 -15.26 -18.01
C GLU A 54 -30.56 -16.23 -17.13
N LEU A 55 -30.90 -16.32 -15.83
CA LEU A 55 -30.23 -17.20 -14.85
C LEU A 55 -30.27 -18.69 -15.23
N ASP A 56 -31.30 -19.14 -15.95
CA ASP A 56 -31.41 -20.49 -16.46
C ASP A 56 -30.83 -20.65 -17.88
N GLY A 57 -30.08 -19.64 -18.37
CA GLY A 57 -29.50 -19.60 -19.70
C GLY A 57 -30.49 -19.29 -20.81
N SER A 58 -31.77 -19.11 -20.50
CA SER A 58 -32.77 -18.78 -21.52
C SER A 58 -32.64 -17.34 -22.02
N TRP A 59 -32.94 -17.15 -23.30
CA TRP A 59 -32.97 -15.84 -23.93
C TRP A 59 -34.17 -15.70 -24.85
N ASN A 60 -34.59 -14.48 -25.05
CA ASN A 60 -35.69 -14.14 -25.93
C ASN A 60 -35.46 -12.82 -26.64
N LEU A 61 -35.43 -12.82 -27.96
CA LEU A 61 -35.17 -11.64 -28.78
C LEU A 61 -36.35 -11.36 -29.71
N PRO A 62 -37.10 -10.28 -29.48
CA PRO A 62 -38.23 -9.92 -30.31
C PRO A 62 -37.80 -9.41 -31.68
N ASN A 63 -38.63 -9.64 -32.69
CA ASN A 63 -38.53 -9.04 -34.03
C ASN A 63 -37.26 -9.34 -34.81
N VAL A 64 -36.69 -10.55 -34.74
CA VAL A 64 -35.54 -10.94 -35.57
C VAL A 64 -36.00 -11.43 -36.93
N LYS A 65 -35.43 -10.88 -38.00
CA LYS A 65 -35.71 -11.31 -39.38
C LYS A 65 -35.11 -12.67 -39.67
N SER A 66 -35.80 -13.52 -40.41
CA SER A 66 -35.22 -14.75 -40.96
C SER A 66 -34.00 -14.41 -41.84
N GLY A 67 -32.89 -15.16 -41.69
CA GLY A 67 -31.63 -14.86 -42.35
C GLY A 67 -30.67 -13.94 -41.56
N ALA A 68 -31.11 -13.34 -40.45
CA ALA A 68 -30.23 -12.56 -39.57
C ALA A 68 -29.21 -13.49 -38.90
N VAL A 69 -27.99 -13.00 -38.68
CA VAL A 69 -26.94 -13.69 -37.92
C VAL A 69 -26.99 -13.19 -36.48
N LEU A 70 -27.19 -14.10 -35.53
CA LEU A 70 -27.10 -13.82 -34.10
C LEU A 70 -25.67 -14.12 -33.63
N VAL A 71 -25.07 -13.17 -32.92
CA VAL A 71 -23.78 -13.32 -32.27
C VAL A 71 -24.00 -13.54 -30.79
N PHE A 72 -23.62 -14.69 -30.29
CA PHE A 72 -23.64 -15.06 -28.89
C PHE A 72 -22.25 -14.81 -28.31
N SER A 73 -22.13 -13.92 -27.35
CA SER A 73 -20.84 -13.59 -26.73
C SER A 73 -20.99 -13.43 -25.22
N SER A 74 -20.06 -14.00 -24.48
CA SER A 74 -19.95 -13.90 -23.04
C SER A 74 -18.48 -13.85 -22.65
N ILE A 75 -18.18 -13.17 -21.53
CA ILE A 75 -16.81 -13.14 -21.00
C ILE A 75 -16.42 -14.55 -20.57
N GLY A 76 -15.28 -15.02 -21.07
CA GLY A 76 -14.79 -16.38 -20.81
C GLY A 76 -15.29 -17.44 -21.79
N TYR A 77 -16.05 -17.04 -22.82
CA TYR A 77 -16.55 -17.97 -23.84
C TYR A 77 -16.29 -17.47 -25.26
N ALA A 78 -15.93 -18.37 -26.14
CA ALA A 78 -15.72 -18.04 -27.54
C ALA A 78 -17.04 -17.60 -28.18
N ALA A 79 -17.02 -16.44 -28.83
CA ALA A 79 -18.21 -15.92 -29.49
C ALA A 79 -18.65 -16.86 -30.63
N GLN A 80 -19.96 -17.19 -30.65
CA GLN A 80 -20.54 -18.06 -31.68
C GLN A 80 -21.56 -17.32 -32.52
N GLU A 81 -21.49 -17.46 -33.83
CA GLU A 81 -22.47 -16.89 -34.79
C GLU A 81 -23.46 -17.98 -35.23
N VAL A 82 -24.74 -17.67 -35.15
CA VAL A 82 -25.80 -18.58 -35.59
C VAL A 82 -26.78 -17.84 -36.50
N THR A 83 -26.98 -18.37 -37.70
CA THR A 83 -27.97 -17.78 -38.63
C THR A 83 -29.37 -18.21 -38.28
N VAL A 84 -30.27 -17.28 -38.14
CA VAL A 84 -31.70 -17.50 -37.84
C VAL A 84 -32.40 -18.05 -39.09
N GLY A 85 -32.73 -19.35 -39.04
CA GLY A 85 -33.55 -20.01 -40.08
C GLY A 85 -35.05 -19.90 -39.82
N SER A 86 -35.76 -20.98 -40.08
CA SER A 86 -37.19 -21.12 -39.76
C SER A 86 -37.46 -21.51 -38.31
N GLN A 87 -36.48 -21.83 -37.54
CA GLN A 87 -36.55 -22.25 -36.13
C GLN A 87 -36.83 -21.08 -35.22
N LYS A 88 -37.84 -21.23 -34.33
CA LYS A 88 -38.15 -20.21 -33.31
C LYS A 88 -37.38 -20.42 -32.00
N VAL A 89 -36.81 -21.58 -31.84
CA VAL A 89 -35.98 -21.93 -30.68
C VAL A 89 -34.57 -22.32 -31.13
N ILE A 90 -33.54 -21.56 -30.67
CA ILE A 90 -32.14 -21.75 -31.01
C ILE A 90 -31.37 -21.97 -29.69
N ASN A 91 -30.95 -23.20 -29.45
CA ASN A 91 -30.08 -23.50 -28.32
C ASN A 91 -28.64 -23.46 -28.78
N VAL A 92 -27.79 -22.83 -27.98
CA VAL A 92 -26.37 -22.62 -28.30
C VAL A 92 -25.51 -23.15 -27.17
N VAL A 93 -24.45 -23.87 -27.51
CA VAL A 93 -23.42 -24.30 -26.55
C VAL A 93 -22.18 -23.49 -26.83
N LEU A 94 -21.81 -22.59 -25.92
CA LEU A 94 -20.59 -21.83 -26.02
C LEU A 94 -19.40 -22.66 -25.53
N ALA A 95 -18.34 -22.61 -26.29
CA ALA A 95 -17.06 -23.15 -25.85
C ALA A 95 -16.34 -22.12 -24.96
N ASP A 96 -15.65 -22.62 -23.95
CA ASP A 96 -14.79 -21.74 -23.13
C ASP A 96 -13.81 -21.01 -24.02
N ASP A 97 -13.75 -19.71 -23.89
CA ASP A 97 -12.72 -18.89 -24.51
C ASP A 97 -11.56 -18.77 -23.52
N SER A 98 -10.56 -19.61 -23.69
CA SER A 98 -9.34 -19.57 -22.91
C SER A 98 -8.43 -18.39 -23.29
N ASN A 99 -8.90 -17.46 -24.13
CA ASN A 99 -8.12 -16.34 -24.59
C ASN A 99 -8.09 -15.20 -23.57
N PHE A 100 -7.14 -15.26 -22.65
CA PHE A 100 -6.65 -14.14 -21.81
C PHE A 100 -6.43 -12.82 -22.59
N LEU A 101 -6.30 -12.90 -23.90
CA LEU A 101 -6.00 -11.82 -24.81
C LEU A 101 -7.23 -11.04 -25.32
N ASP A 102 -8.42 -11.61 -25.26
CA ASP A 102 -9.67 -10.92 -25.61
C ASP A 102 -10.30 -10.17 -24.41
N GLU A 103 -9.64 -10.19 -23.25
CA GLU A 103 -10.02 -9.42 -22.06
C GLU A 103 -10.06 -7.93 -22.39
N VAL A 104 -11.16 -7.27 -22.01
CA VAL A 104 -11.32 -5.82 -22.15
C VAL A 104 -10.62 -5.12 -20.98
N VAL A 105 -9.67 -4.28 -21.27
CA VAL A 105 -8.90 -3.49 -20.30
C VAL A 105 -9.23 -2.01 -20.45
N VAL A 106 -9.15 -1.27 -19.35
CA VAL A 106 -9.30 0.19 -19.38
C VAL A 106 -7.97 0.81 -19.84
N VAL A 107 -8.03 1.65 -20.86
CA VAL A 107 -6.88 2.35 -21.43
C VAL A 107 -7.14 3.85 -21.38
N GLY A 108 -6.69 4.49 -20.31
CA GLY A 108 -6.97 5.91 -20.12
C GLY A 108 -8.47 6.20 -19.99
N TYR A 109 -8.99 7.11 -20.78
CA TYR A 109 -10.40 7.47 -20.81
C TYR A 109 -11.28 6.58 -21.71
N GLY A 110 -10.78 5.41 -22.12
CA GLY A 110 -11.49 4.44 -22.98
C GLY A 110 -11.21 3.00 -22.57
N THR A 111 -11.77 2.07 -23.32
CA THR A 111 -11.55 0.62 -23.16
C THR A 111 -11.00 0.05 -24.47
N ALA A 112 -10.12 -0.95 -24.37
CA ALA A 112 -9.60 -1.68 -25.52
C ALA A 112 -9.48 -3.16 -25.15
N ARG A 113 -9.40 -4.04 -26.17
CA ARG A 113 -9.05 -5.43 -25.91
C ARG A 113 -7.57 -5.51 -25.57
N LYS A 114 -7.16 -6.34 -24.65
CA LYS A 114 -5.78 -6.50 -24.21
C LYS A 114 -4.84 -6.79 -25.38
N LYS A 115 -5.28 -7.60 -26.35
CA LYS A 115 -4.53 -7.89 -27.57
C LYS A 115 -4.28 -6.67 -28.46
N ASP A 116 -5.09 -5.61 -28.33
CA ASP A 116 -4.96 -4.39 -29.17
C ASP A 116 -4.10 -3.32 -28.48
N VAL A 117 -3.76 -3.50 -27.21
CA VAL A 117 -2.96 -2.52 -26.45
C VAL A 117 -1.48 -2.68 -26.76
N SER A 118 -0.78 -1.56 -26.98
CA SER A 118 0.68 -1.51 -27.23
C SER A 118 1.53 -1.26 -25.97
N GLY A 119 0.90 -0.88 -24.85
CA GLY A 119 1.56 -0.63 -23.57
C GLY A 119 1.54 -1.82 -22.63
N ALA A 120 2.34 -1.74 -21.54
CA ALA A 120 2.39 -2.78 -20.48
C ALA A 120 1.24 -2.59 -19.50
N ILE A 121 0.19 -3.39 -19.64
CA ILE A 121 -1.00 -3.40 -18.75
C ILE A 121 -1.20 -4.80 -18.18
N ALA A 122 -1.36 -4.89 -16.85
CA ALA A 122 -1.82 -6.11 -16.20
C ALA A 122 -3.26 -5.92 -15.74
N SER A 123 -4.14 -6.86 -16.11
CA SER A 123 -5.55 -6.83 -15.72
C SER A 123 -5.88 -7.98 -14.79
N VAL A 124 -6.74 -7.73 -13.82
CA VAL A 124 -7.26 -8.74 -12.90
C VAL A 124 -8.77 -8.56 -12.80
N ASN A 125 -9.52 -9.50 -13.33
CA ASN A 125 -10.97 -9.48 -13.30
C ASN A 125 -11.49 -10.13 -12.00
N TYR A 126 -12.05 -9.33 -11.11
CA TYR A 126 -12.65 -9.79 -9.84
C TYR A 126 -14.05 -10.39 -10.04
N GLY A 127 -14.74 -9.99 -11.09
CA GLY A 127 -16.11 -10.45 -11.36
C GLY A 127 -16.19 -11.89 -11.85
N SER A 128 -15.18 -12.39 -12.55
CA SER A 128 -15.11 -13.74 -13.09
C SER A 128 -14.13 -14.64 -12.34
N ASN A 129 -13.15 -14.07 -11.64
CA ASN A 129 -12.13 -14.86 -10.92
C ASN A 129 -12.62 -15.22 -9.52
N LYS A 130 -13.19 -16.42 -9.38
CA LYS A 130 -13.71 -16.96 -8.11
C LYS A 130 -12.61 -17.08 -7.05
N ASP A 131 -11.37 -17.31 -7.43
CA ASP A 131 -10.22 -17.45 -6.51
C ASP A 131 -9.96 -16.18 -5.74
N ILE A 132 -10.16 -15.03 -6.38
CA ILE A 132 -9.98 -13.73 -5.75
C ILE A 132 -11.24 -13.28 -5.03
N ALA A 133 -12.40 -13.50 -5.65
CA ALA A 133 -13.70 -13.11 -5.08
C ALA A 133 -14.00 -13.84 -3.75
N ASN A 134 -13.49 -15.08 -3.60
CA ASN A 134 -13.69 -15.89 -2.41
C ASN A 134 -12.59 -15.74 -1.35
N LEU A 135 -11.54 -14.93 -1.62
CA LEU A 135 -10.55 -14.63 -0.58
C LEU A 135 -11.19 -13.77 0.52
N PRO A 136 -11.16 -14.19 1.78
CA PRO A 136 -11.67 -13.42 2.90
C PRO A 136 -10.73 -12.25 3.21
N ASN A 137 -10.61 -11.30 2.29
CA ASN A 137 -9.71 -10.19 2.45
C ASN A 137 -10.45 -8.87 2.22
N PRO A 138 -10.55 -8.01 3.24
CA PRO A 138 -11.18 -6.70 3.12
C PRO A 138 -10.38 -5.75 2.22
N ASN A 139 -9.16 -6.13 1.81
CA ASN A 139 -8.26 -5.30 1.00
C ASN A 139 -7.91 -5.99 -0.33
N ALA A 140 -8.51 -5.53 -1.41
CA ALA A 140 -8.28 -6.03 -2.77
C ALA A 140 -6.80 -5.99 -3.21
N PHE A 141 -6.00 -5.05 -2.69
CA PHE A 141 -4.61 -4.87 -3.10
C PHE A 141 -3.67 -5.96 -2.57
N VAL A 142 -4.03 -6.62 -1.46
CA VAL A 142 -3.27 -7.78 -0.97
C VAL A 142 -3.36 -8.94 -1.97
N ALA A 143 -4.54 -9.17 -2.53
CA ALA A 143 -4.73 -10.17 -3.58
C ALA A 143 -4.06 -9.74 -4.89
N LEU A 144 -4.21 -8.46 -5.28
CA LEU A 144 -3.61 -7.90 -6.48
C LEU A 144 -2.09 -8.04 -6.50
N SER A 145 -1.40 -7.79 -5.37
CA SER A 145 0.06 -7.89 -5.27
C SER A 145 0.62 -9.31 -5.48
N SER A 146 -0.23 -10.34 -5.45
CA SER A 146 0.16 -11.71 -5.78
C SER A 146 -0.13 -12.11 -7.23
N LYS A 147 -0.89 -11.29 -7.97
CA LYS A 147 -1.29 -11.57 -9.36
C LYS A 147 -0.61 -10.63 -10.37
N VAL A 148 -0.04 -9.53 -9.91
CA VAL A 148 0.60 -8.53 -10.78
C VAL A 148 2.09 -8.46 -10.47
N ALA A 149 2.93 -8.90 -11.40
CA ALA A 149 4.38 -8.81 -11.30
C ALA A 149 4.82 -7.34 -11.18
N GLY A 150 5.81 -7.06 -10.32
CA GLY A 150 6.34 -5.72 -10.06
C GLY A 150 5.48 -4.85 -9.15
N LEU A 151 4.30 -5.32 -8.70
CA LEU A 151 3.48 -4.63 -7.71
C LEU A 151 3.78 -5.18 -6.31
N HIS A 152 4.38 -4.38 -5.47
CA HIS A 152 4.63 -4.70 -4.07
C HIS A 152 3.68 -3.90 -3.17
N TYR A 153 2.99 -4.60 -2.30
CA TYR A 153 2.13 -4.03 -1.28
C TYR A 153 2.30 -4.80 0.03
N LEU A 154 2.69 -4.07 1.06
CA LEU A 154 2.82 -4.58 2.42
C LEU A 154 1.77 -3.87 3.28
N PRO A 155 0.64 -4.51 3.57
CA PRO A 155 -0.36 -3.93 4.46
C PRO A 155 0.24 -3.72 5.85
N THR A 156 -0.19 -2.68 6.55
CA THR A 156 0.16 -2.52 7.96
C THR A 156 -0.44 -3.66 8.79
N ASN A 157 0.21 -3.98 9.91
CA ASN A 157 -0.29 -4.99 10.84
C ASN A 157 -1.47 -4.50 11.70
N SER A 158 -1.89 -3.24 11.54
CA SER A 158 -3.03 -2.68 12.26
C SER A 158 -4.37 -3.22 11.75
N ALA A 159 -5.39 -3.21 12.60
CA ALA A 159 -6.75 -3.63 12.24
C ALA A 159 -7.32 -2.83 11.06
N SER A 160 -6.90 -1.59 10.90
CA SER A 160 -7.27 -0.75 9.74
C SER A 160 -6.66 -1.23 8.43
N GLY A 161 -5.47 -1.82 8.44
CA GLY A 161 -4.83 -2.44 7.27
C GLY A 161 -4.51 -1.49 6.11
N SER A 162 -4.61 -0.17 6.30
CA SER A 162 -4.45 0.81 5.23
C SER A 162 -3.13 1.55 5.32
N ASN A 163 -2.25 1.26 4.38
CA ASN A 163 -1.10 2.13 4.16
C ASN A 163 -0.71 2.11 2.67
N LEU A 164 -1.18 3.11 1.91
CA LEU A 164 -0.80 3.28 0.50
C LEU A 164 0.70 3.55 0.34
N SER A 165 1.33 4.17 1.34
CA SER A 165 2.76 4.51 1.27
C SER A 165 3.68 3.29 1.15
N THR A 166 3.19 2.09 1.47
CA THR A 166 3.94 0.84 1.29
C THR A 166 3.77 0.21 -0.08
N MET A 167 2.90 0.77 -0.94
CA MET A 167 2.67 0.25 -2.29
C MET A 167 3.69 0.83 -3.27
N THR A 168 4.36 -0.03 -4.01
CA THR A 168 5.28 0.37 -5.08
C THR A 168 5.04 -0.44 -6.33
N LEU A 169 5.26 0.16 -7.49
CA LEU A 169 5.16 -0.48 -8.80
C LEU A 169 6.44 -0.24 -9.59
N ARG A 170 7.17 -1.32 -9.93
CA ARG A 170 8.47 -1.27 -10.61
C ARG A 170 9.54 -0.46 -9.86
N GLY A 171 9.55 -0.59 -8.53
CA GLY A 171 10.52 0.08 -7.66
C GLY A 171 10.11 1.50 -7.25
N ARG A 172 11.08 2.22 -6.70
CA ARG A 172 10.91 3.59 -6.20
C ARG A 172 11.55 4.57 -7.16
N ASN A 173 10.78 5.57 -7.59
CA ASN A 173 11.24 6.62 -8.49
C ASN A 173 11.62 7.91 -7.77
N THR A 174 11.11 8.11 -6.54
CA THR A 174 11.28 9.36 -5.78
C THR A 174 12.05 9.10 -4.50
N ILE A 175 13.07 9.92 -4.25
CA ILE A 175 13.80 9.93 -2.99
C ILE A 175 12.88 10.57 -1.91
N PRO A 176 12.65 9.89 -0.77
CA PRO A 176 11.89 10.47 0.32
C PRO A 176 12.57 11.72 0.86
N SER A 177 11.81 12.79 1.06
CA SER A 177 12.28 14.00 1.73
C SER A 177 11.59 14.12 3.08
N SER A 178 12.35 14.33 4.16
CA SER A 178 11.82 14.42 5.52
C SER A 178 10.86 15.60 5.73
N THR A 179 10.91 16.59 4.85
CA THR A 179 10.12 17.83 4.99
C THR A 179 8.76 17.78 4.28
N LYS A 180 8.47 16.69 3.53
CA LYS A 180 7.25 16.62 2.69
C LYS A 180 6.37 15.45 3.11
N ALA A 181 5.43 15.73 3.98
CA ALA A 181 4.42 14.79 4.47
C ALA A 181 3.23 14.59 3.50
N ASP A 182 3.27 15.17 2.31
CA ASP A 182 2.17 15.11 1.36
C ASP A 182 2.12 13.76 0.64
N ALA A 183 0.90 13.30 0.33
CA ALA A 183 0.65 12.01 -0.33
C ALA A 183 1.36 11.86 -1.70
N GLU A 184 1.79 12.96 -2.32
CA GLU A 184 2.53 12.96 -3.58
C GLU A 184 4.02 12.63 -3.43
N SER A 185 4.58 12.75 -2.23
CA SER A 185 5.97 12.34 -1.94
C SER A 185 6.14 10.83 -1.81
N THR A 186 5.05 10.07 -1.79
CA THR A 186 5.10 8.61 -1.74
C THR A 186 5.38 8.03 -3.12
N ASN A 187 6.02 6.87 -3.17
CA ASN A 187 6.23 6.11 -4.40
C ASN A 187 5.00 5.27 -4.81
N ALA A 188 3.82 5.57 -4.24
CA ALA A 188 2.59 4.86 -4.51
C ALA A 188 2.04 5.17 -5.90
N PRO A 189 1.47 4.17 -6.61
CA PRO A 189 0.75 4.39 -7.85
C PRO A 189 -0.51 5.24 -7.65
N MET A 190 -0.90 5.98 -8.67
CA MET A 190 -2.14 6.72 -8.71
C MET A 190 -3.34 5.79 -8.80
N ILE A 191 -4.40 6.06 -8.07
CA ILE A 191 -5.63 5.27 -8.11
C ILE A 191 -6.72 6.01 -8.87
N ILE A 192 -7.36 5.33 -9.80
CA ILE A 192 -8.51 5.79 -10.58
C ILE A 192 -9.68 4.86 -10.26
N VAL A 193 -10.86 5.40 -9.99
CA VAL A 193 -12.08 4.61 -9.76
C VAL A 193 -13.18 5.09 -10.70
N ASP A 194 -13.70 4.18 -11.51
CA ASP A 194 -14.71 4.48 -12.53
C ASP A 194 -14.34 5.67 -13.44
N GLY A 195 -13.07 5.76 -13.81
CA GLY A 195 -12.55 6.80 -14.70
C GLY A 195 -12.21 8.14 -14.05
N ALA A 196 -12.38 8.29 -12.75
CA ALA A 196 -12.06 9.51 -12.01
C ALA A 196 -10.92 9.32 -11.01
N ILE A 197 -10.11 10.35 -10.82
CA ILE A 197 -9.02 10.33 -9.83
C ILE A 197 -9.59 10.12 -8.42
N PHE A 198 -9.03 9.15 -7.71
CA PHE A 198 -9.46 8.80 -6.36
C PHE A 198 -8.47 9.32 -5.32
N TYR A 199 -8.96 10.13 -4.39
CA TYR A 199 -8.17 10.75 -3.32
C TYR A 199 -8.45 10.16 -1.94
N GLY A 200 -9.28 9.12 -1.89
CA GLY A 200 -9.68 8.46 -0.66
C GLY A 200 -8.73 7.38 -0.21
N SER A 201 -9.07 6.77 0.92
CA SER A 201 -8.42 5.54 1.37
C SER A 201 -8.89 4.35 0.55
N ILE A 202 -7.98 3.42 0.23
CA ILE A 202 -8.34 2.15 -0.44
C ILE A 202 -9.39 1.34 0.32
N GLN A 203 -9.55 1.59 1.61
CA GLN A 203 -10.60 0.97 2.44
C GLN A 203 -12.02 1.41 2.10
N GLU A 204 -12.17 2.56 1.41
CA GLU A 204 -13.47 3.05 0.98
C GLU A 204 -14.08 2.19 -0.13
N ILE A 205 -13.23 1.44 -0.83
CA ILE A 205 -13.63 0.55 -1.92
C ILE A 205 -13.86 -0.83 -1.34
N GLN A 206 -15.13 -1.25 -1.32
CA GLN A 206 -15.48 -2.60 -0.91
C GLN A 206 -15.00 -3.58 -1.97
N THR A 207 -14.26 -4.62 -1.58
CA THR A 207 -13.71 -5.60 -2.52
C THR A 207 -14.80 -6.27 -3.36
N ASN A 208 -15.97 -6.53 -2.76
CA ASN A 208 -17.11 -7.14 -3.43
C ASN A 208 -17.78 -6.24 -4.48
N ASP A 209 -17.49 -4.92 -4.48
CA ASP A 209 -17.99 -3.99 -5.48
C ASP A 209 -17.09 -3.89 -6.72
N ILE A 210 -15.89 -4.46 -6.67
CA ILE A 210 -14.92 -4.39 -7.76
C ILE A 210 -15.29 -5.37 -8.87
N GLN A 211 -15.29 -4.90 -10.11
CA GLN A 211 -15.42 -5.71 -11.33
C GLN A 211 -14.04 -6.12 -11.86
N SER A 212 -13.14 -5.15 -12.03
CA SER A 212 -11.77 -5.37 -12.50
C SER A 212 -10.80 -4.34 -11.93
N ILE A 213 -9.53 -4.71 -11.89
CA ILE A 213 -8.42 -3.80 -11.61
C ILE A 213 -7.40 -3.93 -12.74
N ASP A 214 -7.11 -2.81 -13.39
CA ASP A 214 -6.13 -2.70 -14.46
C ASP A 214 -4.93 -1.90 -13.94
N VAL A 215 -3.72 -2.43 -14.09
CA VAL A 215 -2.48 -1.81 -13.63
C VAL A 215 -1.63 -1.39 -14.82
N MET A 216 -1.50 -0.09 -15.03
CA MET A 216 -0.69 0.52 -16.08
C MET A 216 0.72 0.73 -15.55
N LYS A 217 1.68 0.00 -16.11
CA LYS A 217 3.05 -0.07 -15.59
C LYS A 217 4.03 0.83 -16.33
N ASP A 218 3.77 1.12 -17.59
CA ASP A 218 4.65 1.93 -18.43
C ASP A 218 4.16 3.38 -18.58
N ALA A 219 5.05 4.24 -19.06
CA ALA A 219 4.72 5.64 -19.21
C ALA A 219 3.79 5.91 -20.41
N SER A 220 3.81 5.08 -21.45
CA SER A 220 2.95 5.31 -22.63
C SER A 220 1.48 5.05 -22.31
N SER A 221 1.16 4.03 -21.53
CA SER A 221 -0.21 3.76 -21.06
C SER A 221 -0.66 4.71 -19.95
N ALA A 222 0.27 5.12 -19.07
CA ALA A 222 -0.01 5.98 -17.91
C ALA A 222 0.01 7.49 -18.23
N ALA A 223 0.69 7.93 -19.31
CA ALA A 223 0.89 9.36 -19.65
C ALA A 223 -0.41 10.16 -19.71
N ILE A 224 -1.50 9.54 -20.13
CA ILE A 224 -2.80 10.21 -20.26
C ILE A 224 -3.35 10.68 -18.90
N TYR A 225 -2.93 10.05 -17.79
CA TYR A 225 -3.31 10.43 -16.43
C TYR A 225 -2.38 11.50 -15.81
N GLY A 226 -1.30 11.87 -16.51
CA GLY A 226 -0.49 13.05 -16.24
C GLY A 226 0.61 12.88 -15.22
N SER A 227 0.98 14.02 -14.62
CA SER A 227 2.13 14.19 -13.76
C SER A 227 2.12 13.33 -12.48
N ARG A 228 0.98 12.80 -12.06
CA ARG A 228 0.89 11.91 -10.90
C ARG A 228 1.09 10.44 -11.25
N ALA A 229 1.13 10.11 -12.55
CA ALA A 229 1.26 8.74 -13.04
C ALA A 229 2.73 8.25 -13.14
N ALA A 230 3.70 9.03 -12.65
CA ALA A 230 5.11 8.65 -12.65
C ALA A 230 5.40 7.31 -11.98
N ASN A 231 4.63 6.94 -10.94
CA ASN A 231 4.72 5.67 -10.23
C ASN A 231 3.76 4.59 -10.75
N GLY A 232 3.14 4.82 -11.93
CA GLY A 232 2.12 3.96 -12.50
C GLY A 232 0.70 4.31 -12.07
N VAL A 233 -0.28 3.62 -12.66
CA VAL A 233 -1.72 3.87 -12.41
C VAL A 233 -2.43 2.55 -12.16
N ILE A 234 -3.27 2.52 -11.15
CA ILE A 234 -4.19 1.43 -10.84
C ILE A 234 -5.61 1.91 -11.12
N VAL A 235 -6.26 1.32 -12.11
CA VAL A 235 -7.62 1.66 -12.51
C VAL A 235 -8.57 0.61 -11.98
N ILE A 236 -9.51 1.01 -11.16
CA ILE A 236 -10.54 0.17 -10.57
C ILE A 236 -11.86 0.45 -11.25
N THR A 237 -12.44 -0.59 -11.82
CA THR A 237 -13.79 -0.54 -12.37
C THR A 237 -14.74 -1.23 -11.40
N THR A 238 -15.82 -0.55 -11.00
CA THR A 238 -16.83 -1.11 -10.11
C THR A 238 -17.92 -1.84 -10.91
N LYS A 239 -18.61 -2.76 -10.24
CA LYS A 239 -19.72 -3.52 -10.81
C LYS A 239 -20.85 -2.60 -11.28
N SER A 240 -21.57 -3.05 -12.30
CA SER A 240 -22.78 -2.41 -12.82
C SER A 240 -23.86 -3.46 -13.07
N GLY A 241 -25.11 -3.06 -13.15
CA GLY A 241 -26.20 -3.95 -13.46
C GLY A 241 -26.15 -4.44 -14.91
N ARG A 242 -26.27 -5.75 -15.12
CA ARG A 242 -26.21 -6.38 -16.45
C ARG A 242 -27.44 -7.19 -16.77
N SER A 243 -28.09 -7.78 -15.77
CA SER A 243 -29.26 -8.64 -15.92
C SER A 243 -30.56 -7.86 -15.94
N ASP A 244 -31.51 -8.25 -16.78
CA ASP A 244 -32.86 -7.69 -16.80
C ASP A 244 -33.68 -8.01 -15.54
N LYS A 245 -33.31 -9.09 -14.83
CA LYS A 245 -33.87 -9.42 -13.52
C LYS A 245 -32.94 -8.87 -12.44
N PRO A 246 -33.48 -8.26 -11.37
CA PRO A 246 -32.68 -7.82 -10.24
C PRO A 246 -31.93 -9.01 -9.63
N THR A 247 -30.62 -8.86 -9.47
CA THR A 247 -29.75 -9.83 -8.80
C THR A 247 -29.40 -9.30 -7.42
N VAL A 248 -29.67 -10.10 -6.39
CA VAL A 248 -29.32 -9.79 -5.00
C VAL A 248 -28.19 -10.70 -4.58
N ASN A 249 -27.08 -10.13 -4.13
CA ASN A 249 -25.94 -10.87 -3.60
C ASN A 249 -25.73 -10.47 -2.14
N PHE A 250 -25.64 -11.46 -1.28
CA PHE A 250 -25.26 -11.31 0.13
C PHE A 250 -24.00 -12.13 0.40
N ASN A 251 -22.98 -11.50 0.98
CA ASN A 251 -21.76 -12.17 1.39
C ASN A 251 -21.54 -11.90 2.88
N ALA A 252 -21.11 -12.94 3.60
CA ALA A 252 -20.75 -12.88 5.00
C ALA A 252 -19.44 -13.65 5.20
N ASP A 253 -18.42 -12.97 5.69
CA ASP A 253 -17.08 -13.53 5.91
C ASP A 253 -16.72 -13.44 7.38
N LEU A 254 -16.21 -14.52 7.94
CA LEU A 254 -15.62 -14.58 9.26
C LEU A 254 -14.15 -14.99 9.15
N LYS A 255 -13.28 -14.20 9.74
CA LYS A 255 -11.84 -14.39 9.70
C LYS A 255 -11.26 -14.32 11.10
N PHE A 256 -10.27 -15.16 11.37
CA PHE A 256 -9.50 -15.15 12.60
C PHE A 256 -8.07 -14.71 12.30
N ASN A 257 -7.65 -13.59 12.89
CA ASN A 257 -6.28 -13.09 12.76
C ASN A 257 -5.45 -13.62 13.92
N THR A 258 -4.30 -14.19 13.62
CA THR A 258 -3.33 -14.71 14.60
C THR A 258 -1.92 -14.26 14.23
N TRP A 259 -0.96 -14.49 15.11
CA TRP A 259 0.45 -14.32 14.80
C TRP A 259 0.87 -15.21 13.62
N GLY A 260 1.56 -14.64 12.65
CA GLY A 260 2.28 -15.43 11.64
C GLY A 260 3.62 -15.93 12.18
N ARG A 261 4.35 -15.05 12.87
CA ARG A 261 5.60 -15.35 13.57
C ARG A 261 5.77 -14.32 14.68
N ARG A 262 6.14 -14.76 15.86
CA ARG A 262 6.49 -13.91 17.00
C ARG A 262 7.94 -14.13 17.41
N PRO A 263 8.59 -13.18 18.08
CA PRO A 263 9.89 -13.42 18.70
C PRO A 263 9.82 -14.62 19.64
N ARG A 264 10.86 -15.41 19.66
CA ARG A 264 10.98 -16.50 20.63
C ARG A 264 11.64 -15.97 21.89
N MET A 265 10.98 -16.16 23.00
CA MET A 265 11.51 -15.81 24.32
C MET A 265 12.17 -17.05 24.92
N GLN A 266 13.18 -16.84 25.79
CA GLN A 266 13.78 -17.92 26.55
C GLN A 266 12.75 -18.48 27.54
N THR A 267 12.51 -19.77 27.45
CA THR A 267 11.48 -20.45 28.27
C THR A 267 12.07 -21.41 29.30
N ASP A 268 13.33 -21.79 29.13
CA ASP A 268 14.05 -22.65 30.07
C ASP A 268 14.57 -21.80 31.23
N ASP A 269 14.24 -22.20 32.49
CA ASP A 269 14.56 -21.45 33.69
C ASP A 269 16.04 -21.42 34.00
N ASP A 270 16.71 -22.55 33.82
CA ASP A 270 18.15 -22.67 34.14
C ASP A 270 18.95 -21.82 33.14
N THR A 271 18.65 -21.91 31.85
CA THR A 271 19.25 -21.07 30.82
C THR A 271 18.98 -19.60 31.06
N PHE A 272 17.73 -19.23 31.43
CA PHE A 272 17.38 -17.86 31.76
C PHE A 272 18.17 -17.30 32.91
N ILE A 273 18.34 -18.07 34.00
CA ILE A 273 19.08 -17.70 35.19
C ILE A 273 20.57 -17.56 34.85
N GLU A 274 21.15 -18.52 34.13
CA GLU A 274 22.55 -18.48 33.68
C GLU A 274 22.82 -17.23 32.81
N HIS A 275 22.01 -16.98 31.80
CA HIS A 275 22.20 -15.85 30.94
C HIS A 275 22.05 -14.51 31.67
N ARG A 276 21.07 -14.44 32.59
CA ARG A 276 20.89 -13.24 33.43
C ARG A 276 22.04 -13.03 34.40
N PHE A 277 22.57 -14.10 34.96
CA PHE A 277 23.78 -14.06 35.78
C PHE A 277 24.96 -13.47 35.00
N LEU A 278 25.24 -14.00 33.83
CA LEU A 278 26.30 -13.50 32.95
C LEU A 278 26.10 -12.01 32.58
N ALA A 279 24.88 -11.59 32.30
CA ALA A 279 24.57 -10.20 32.01
C ALA A 279 24.81 -9.29 33.25
N MET A 280 24.47 -9.75 34.44
CA MET A 280 24.66 -8.99 35.67
C MET A 280 26.14 -8.92 36.08
N VAL A 281 26.90 -9.98 35.86
CA VAL A 281 28.38 -9.97 36.04
C VAL A 281 29.01 -8.98 35.09
N ALA A 282 28.66 -9.06 33.80
CA ALA A 282 29.18 -8.19 32.76
C ALA A 282 28.85 -6.71 32.99
N THR A 283 27.77 -6.40 33.70
CA THR A 283 27.39 -5.04 34.07
C THR A 283 27.83 -4.64 35.49
N ASN A 284 28.69 -5.42 36.13
CA ASN A 284 29.21 -5.23 37.47
C ASN A 284 28.14 -5.12 38.57
N LYS A 285 26.96 -5.72 38.38
CA LYS A 285 25.88 -5.78 39.35
C LYS A 285 26.12 -6.88 40.41
N ILE A 286 26.78 -7.95 40.01
CA ILE A 286 27.19 -9.06 40.89
C ILE A 286 28.64 -9.48 40.59
N ALA A 287 29.31 -10.11 41.52
CA ALA A 287 30.67 -10.61 41.31
C ALA A 287 30.67 -11.92 40.52
N ALA A 288 31.63 -12.11 39.64
CA ALA A 288 31.80 -13.35 38.86
C ALA A 288 32.10 -14.59 39.73
N THR A 289 32.44 -14.39 40.98
CA THR A 289 32.71 -15.44 41.96
C THR A 289 31.47 -15.90 42.72
N GLU A 290 30.32 -15.27 42.51
CA GLU A 290 29.07 -15.70 43.09
C GLU A 290 28.54 -16.99 42.47
N GLU A 291 27.76 -17.75 43.23
CA GLU A 291 27.11 -18.95 42.73
C GLU A 291 25.90 -18.61 41.88
N VAL A 292 25.74 -19.27 40.73
CA VAL A 292 24.61 -19.09 39.86
C VAL A 292 23.35 -19.68 40.51
N THR A 293 22.57 -18.83 41.16
CA THR A 293 21.34 -19.23 41.83
C THR A 293 20.21 -18.25 41.52
N PRO A 294 18.93 -18.68 41.59
CA PRO A 294 17.81 -17.78 41.48
C PRO A 294 17.86 -16.58 42.44
N GLY A 295 18.41 -16.80 43.67
CA GLY A 295 18.53 -15.74 44.66
C GLY A 295 19.58 -14.68 44.32
N ALA A 296 20.56 -15.00 43.50
CA ALA A 296 21.60 -14.07 43.07
C ALA A 296 21.08 -13.15 41.92
N VAL A 297 20.21 -13.67 41.06
CA VAL A 297 19.79 -12.95 39.84
C VAL A 297 18.40 -12.34 39.91
N PHE A 298 17.51 -12.85 40.76
CA PHE A 298 16.16 -12.33 40.88
C PHE A 298 16.03 -11.32 42.04
N SER A 299 15.30 -10.27 41.83
CA SER A 299 14.78 -9.45 42.89
C SER A 299 13.87 -10.27 43.82
N GLN A 300 13.58 -9.76 45.00
CA GLN A 300 12.71 -10.47 45.96
C GLN A 300 11.37 -10.84 45.35
N ARG A 301 10.77 -9.91 44.54
CA ARG A 301 9.46 -10.15 43.90
C ARG A 301 9.54 -11.18 42.78
N GLU A 302 10.57 -11.12 41.97
CA GLU A 302 10.78 -12.14 40.92
C GLU A 302 11.02 -13.52 41.55
N LEU A 303 11.74 -13.57 42.65
CA LEU A 303 12.00 -14.81 43.37
C LEU A 303 10.73 -15.41 43.96
N GLU A 304 9.78 -14.58 44.40
CA GLU A 304 8.45 -15.01 44.86
C GLU A 304 7.66 -15.64 43.69
N VAL A 305 7.62 -14.97 42.52
CA VAL A 305 6.94 -15.47 41.32
C VAL A 305 7.59 -16.77 40.82
N TYR A 306 8.94 -16.83 40.81
CA TYR A 306 9.69 -18.02 40.42
C TYR A 306 9.37 -19.20 41.36
N LYS A 307 9.41 -18.98 42.69
CA LYS A 307 9.05 -19.98 43.69
C LYS A 307 7.60 -20.44 43.62
N ALA A 308 6.70 -19.56 43.19
CA ALA A 308 5.31 -19.92 42.94
C ALA A 308 5.14 -20.77 41.66
N GLY A 309 6.19 -20.93 40.86
CA GLY A 309 6.16 -21.70 39.60
C GLY A 309 5.33 -21.04 38.53
N THR A 310 5.19 -19.71 38.55
CA THR A 310 4.42 -18.95 37.57
C THR A 310 5.36 -18.16 36.67
N LYS A 311 4.95 -18.05 35.40
CA LYS A 311 5.63 -17.23 34.36
C LYS A 311 4.62 -16.49 33.54
N VAL A 312 4.98 -15.30 33.11
CA VAL A 312 4.18 -14.50 32.17
C VAL A 312 4.80 -14.60 30.77
N ASP A 313 4.06 -15.13 29.81
CA ASP A 313 4.37 -14.91 28.40
C ASP A 313 3.77 -13.57 27.98
N TRP A 314 4.59 -12.53 27.96
CA TRP A 314 4.15 -11.18 27.63
C TRP A 314 3.57 -11.05 26.22
N PHE A 315 3.99 -11.89 25.26
CA PHE A 315 3.40 -11.89 23.93
C PHE A 315 2.01 -12.50 23.91
N ASP A 316 1.71 -13.47 24.74
CA ASP A 316 0.34 -13.99 24.90
C ASP A 316 -0.55 -12.97 25.63
N GLU A 317 0.01 -12.27 26.63
CA GLU A 317 -0.71 -11.23 27.36
C GLU A 317 -1.11 -10.04 26.48
N ILE A 318 -0.24 -9.59 25.58
CA ILE A 318 -0.51 -8.45 24.70
C ILE A 318 -1.29 -8.82 23.45
N SER A 319 -1.45 -10.09 23.13
CA SER A 319 -2.05 -10.55 21.86
C SER A 319 -3.36 -11.32 22.06
N GLN A 320 -4.02 -11.56 20.94
CA GLN A 320 -5.26 -12.32 20.90
C GLN A 320 -5.43 -12.99 19.54
N THR A 321 -6.14 -14.12 19.51
CA THR A 321 -6.78 -14.56 18.28
C THR A 321 -7.98 -13.67 18.01
N ALA A 322 -7.91 -12.87 16.95
CA ALA A 322 -8.85 -11.78 16.73
C ALA A 322 -9.89 -12.12 15.65
N PRO A 323 -11.19 -12.28 15.99
CA PRO A 323 -12.25 -12.44 15.01
C PRO A 323 -12.46 -11.12 14.25
N SER A 324 -12.56 -11.23 12.94
CA SER A 324 -12.95 -10.13 12.03
C SER A 324 -14.15 -10.59 11.20
N GLN A 325 -15.08 -9.67 10.97
CA GLN A 325 -16.35 -9.93 10.33
C GLN A 325 -16.55 -8.95 9.17
N SER A 326 -17.04 -9.43 8.04
CA SER A 326 -17.41 -8.63 6.89
C SER A 326 -18.78 -9.07 6.38
N TYR A 327 -19.65 -8.12 6.15
CA TYR A 327 -20.97 -8.35 5.59
C TYR A 327 -21.17 -7.40 4.43
N SER A 328 -21.63 -7.90 3.29
CA SER A 328 -22.00 -7.06 2.16
C SER A 328 -23.29 -7.54 1.50
N LEU A 329 -24.13 -6.59 1.13
CA LEU A 329 -25.34 -6.80 0.38
C LEU A 329 -25.31 -5.92 -0.86
N SER A 330 -25.58 -6.48 -2.03
CA SER A 330 -25.73 -5.71 -3.25
C SER A 330 -26.97 -6.11 -4.04
N ILE A 331 -27.56 -5.14 -4.70
CA ILE A 331 -28.68 -5.30 -5.61
C ILE A 331 -28.29 -4.64 -6.92
N SER A 332 -28.39 -5.37 -8.00
CA SER A 332 -28.06 -4.89 -9.34
C SER A 332 -29.06 -5.35 -10.37
N GLY A 333 -29.23 -4.59 -11.40
CA GLY A 333 -30.07 -4.94 -12.52
C GLY A 333 -29.98 -3.95 -13.66
N ARG A 334 -30.51 -4.32 -14.80
CA ARG A 334 -30.67 -3.46 -15.97
C ARG A 334 -32.08 -3.60 -16.50
N LYS A 335 -32.76 -2.50 -16.73
CA LYS A 335 -34.06 -2.50 -17.36
C LYS A 335 -34.08 -1.47 -18.46
N ASN A 336 -34.34 -1.90 -19.67
CA ASN A 336 -34.29 -1.06 -20.88
C ASN A 336 -32.91 -0.38 -21.02
N ALA A 337 -32.88 0.93 -21.01
CA ALA A 337 -31.70 1.75 -21.17
C ALA A 337 -30.98 2.06 -19.84
N THR A 338 -31.52 1.65 -18.68
CA THR A 338 -31.03 2.01 -17.37
C THR A 338 -30.42 0.80 -16.65
N SER A 339 -29.17 0.91 -16.24
CA SER A 339 -28.46 -0.03 -15.39
C SER A 339 -28.29 0.57 -13.99
N TYR A 340 -28.41 -0.25 -12.96
CA TYR A 340 -28.23 0.16 -11.58
C TYR A 340 -27.47 -0.89 -10.77
N TYR A 341 -26.67 -0.39 -9.83
CA TYR A 341 -25.96 -1.19 -8.83
C TYR A 341 -26.00 -0.43 -7.51
N ILE A 342 -26.47 -1.05 -6.44
CA ILE A 342 -26.52 -0.48 -5.10
C ILE A 342 -25.92 -1.51 -4.16
N SER A 343 -24.98 -1.08 -3.33
CA SER A 343 -24.35 -1.96 -2.32
C SER A 343 -24.24 -1.27 -0.97
N GLY A 344 -24.23 -2.08 0.08
CA GLY A 344 -23.87 -1.67 1.43
C GLY A 344 -22.98 -2.72 2.07
N GLY A 345 -21.97 -2.26 2.79
CA GLY A 345 -21.02 -3.14 3.47
C GLY A 345 -20.78 -2.69 4.91
N TYR A 346 -20.51 -3.65 5.77
CA TYR A 346 -20.06 -3.43 7.15
C TYR A 346 -18.90 -4.38 7.44
N ASP A 347 -17.78 -3.80 7.89
CA ASP A 347 -16.60 -4.54 8.29
C ASP A 347 -16.24 -4.17 9.74
N ARG A 348 -15.93 -5.19 10.53
CA ARG A 348 -15.33 -5.05 11.85
C ARG A 348 -14.07 -5.89 11.91
N THR A 349 -12.94 -5.25 12.09
CA THR A 349 -11.64 -5.91 12.20
C THR A 349 -11.04 -5.68 13.56
N ARG A 350 -10.52 -6.74 14.17
CA ARG A 350 -9.68 -6.67 15.35
C ARG A 350 -8.24 -7.05 14.98
N GLY A 351 -7.29 -6.35 15.53
CA GLY A 351 -5.87 -6.65 15.39
C GLY A 351 -5.44 -7.82 16.28
N VAL A 352 -4.30 -8.39 15.95
CA VAL A 352 -3.65 -9.43 16.78
C VAL A 352 -3.22 -8.86 18.12
N LEU A 353 -2.79 -7.60 18.16
CA LEU A 353 -2.56 -6.88 19.41
C LEU A 353 -3.89 -6.49 20.03
N LYS A 354 -4.04 -6.73 21.33
CA LYS A 354 -5.21 -6.30 22.09
C LYS A 354 -5.33 -4.77 22.00
N GLY A 355 -6.56 -4.23 21.92
CA GLY A 355 -6.79 -2.80 21.81
C GLY A 355 -6.74 -2.23 20.38
N ASP A 356 -6.32 -2.99 19.37
CA ASP A 356 -6.37 -2.57 17.98
C ASP A 356 -7.72 -2.91 17.35
N ASN A 357 -8.55 -1.91 17.15
CA ASN A 357 -9.91 -2.09 16.66
C ASN A 357 -10.20 -1.16 15.49
N PHE A 358 -10.92 -1.68 14.51
CA PHE A 358 -11.40 -0.95 13.36
C PHE A 358 -12.79 -1.39 12.95
N ARG A 359 -13.63 -0.44 12.58
CA ARG A 359 -14.91 -0.72 11.90
C ARG A 359 -15.15 0.27 10.79
N LYS A 360 -15.82 -0.18 9.75
CA LYS A 360 -16.31 0.69 8.68
C LYS A 360 -17.69 0.27 8.20
N PHE A 361 -18.39 1.25 7.68
CA PHE A 361 -19.64 1.07 6.96
C PHE A 361 -19.54 1.85 5.65
N ASN A 362 -19.86 1.22 4.54
CA ASN A 362 -19.83 1.84 3.23
C ASN A 362 -21.12 1.57 2.43
N VAL A 363 -21.48 2.55 1.62
CA VAL A 363 -22.58 2.48 0.68
C VAL A 363 -22.09 2.98 -0.67
N MET A 364 -22.45 2.27 -1.71
CA MET A 364 -22.25 2.70 -3.09
C MET A 364 -23.56 2.61 -3.87
N SER A 365 -23.80 3.60 -4.72
CA SER A 365 -24.90 3.60 -5.67
C SER A 365 -24.40 4.04 -7.03
N LYS A 366 -24.65 3.26 -8.06
CA LYS A 366 -24.27 3.55 -9.45
C LYS A 366 -25.46 3.36 -10.35
N VAL A 367 -25.76 4.38 -11.14
CA VAL A 367 -26.85 4.36 -12.12
C VAL A 367 -26.33 4.95 -13.43
N ASP A 368 -26.49 4.20 -14.51
CA ASP A 368 -26.15 4.63 -15.85
C ASP A 368 -27.43 4.50 -16.73
N THR A 369 -27.75 5.51 -17.49
CA THR A 369 -28.94 5.50 -18.34
C THR A 369 -28.69 6.16 -19.68
N LYS A 370 -29.18 5.56 -20.73
CA LYS A 370 -29.24 6.13 -22.08
C LYS A 370 -30.54 6.94 -22.18
N VAL A 371 -30.46 8.26 -22.00
CA VAL A 371 -31.60 9.17 -21.99
C VAL A 371 -32.17 9.35 -23.40
N ALA A 372 -31.30 9.38 -24.39
CA ALA A 372 -31.58 9.41 -25.80
C ALA A 372 -30.52 8.60 -26.55
N ASP A 373 -30.77 8.29 -27.85
CA ASP A 373 -29.78 7.52 -28.63
C ASP A 373 -28.43 8.19 -28.73
N TRP A 374 -28.37 9.47 -28.54
CA TRP A 374 -27.17 10.29 -28.59
C TRP A 374 -26.68 10.76 -27.20
N LEU A 375 -27.40 10.48 -26.10
CA LEU A 375 -27.10 11.00 -24.77
C LEU A 375 -27.15 9.87 -23.73
N THR A 376 -25.99 9.57 -23.12
CA THR A 376 -25.88 8.70 -21.95
C THR A 376 -25.46 9.53 -20.75
N VAL A 377 -26.10 9.32 -19.61
CA VAL A 377 -25.73 9.94 -18.33
C VAL A 377 -25.51 8.87 -17.28
N GLY A 378 -24.57 9.11 -16.38
CA GLY A 378 -24.30 8.22 -15.26
C GLY A 378 -23.95 8.96 -14.00
N LEU A 379 -24.29 8.36 -12.86
CA LEU A 379 -23.99 8.88 -11.54
C LEU A 379 -23.55 7.74 -10.63
N THR A 380 -22.38 7.90 -10.01
CA THR A 380 -21.90 7.03 -8.94
C THR A 380 -21.75 7.85 -7.67
N GLY A 381 -22.41 7.46 -6.59
CA GLY A 381 -22.25 8.04 -5.26
C GLY A 381 -21.62 7.02 -4.31
N ARG A 382 -20.72 7.47 -3.46
CA ARG A 382 -20.03 6.65 -2.44
C ARG A 382 -20.06 7.37 -1.10
N TYR A 383 -20.28 6.60 -0.06
CA TYR A 383 -20.17 7.04 1.33
C TYR A 383 -19.43 5.98 2.14
N MET A 384 -18.50 6.40 3.00
CA MET A 384 -17.88 5.57 4.01
C MET A 384 -17.84 6.31 5.35
N GLY A 385 -18.24 5.62 6.41
CA GLY A 385 -17.97 6.00 7.79
C GLY A 385 -17.04 4.97 8.41
N SER A 386 -15.97 5.41 9.06
CA SER A 386 -15.00 4.53 9.70
C SER A 386 -14.67 5.01 11.11
N LYS A 387 -14.30 4.06 11.98
CA LYS A 387 -13.73 4.35 13.29
C LYS A 387 -12.59 3.35 13.55
N SER A 388 -11.43 3.86 13.90
CA SER A 388 -10.37 3.12 14.57
C SER A 388 -10.27 3.61 16.02
N TRP A 389 -10.04 2.70 16.94
CA TRP A 389 -9.98 3.06 18.36
C TRP A 389 -9.22 2.04 19.18
N GLY A 390 -8.77 2.50 20.35
CA GLY A 390 -8.10 1.75 21.37
C GLY A 390 -6.59 1.96 21.37
N CYS A 391 -5.94 1.44 22.40
CA CYS A 391 -4.51 1.52 22.58
C CYS A 391 -3.88 0.14 22.44
N THR A 392 -2.90 0.03 21.56
CA THR A 392 -2.13 -1.20 21.38
C THR A 392 -1.03 -1.30 22.43
N PRO A 393 -0.83 -2.48 23.04
CA PRO A 393 0.30 -2.72 23.90
C PRO A 393 1.65 -2.56 23.19
N SER A 394 2.67 -2.20 23.94
CA SER A 394 4.02 -2.08 23.41
C SER A 394 4.66 -3.45 23.21
N MET A 395 4.94 -3.80 21.96
CA MET A 395 5.72 -5.00 21.63
C MET A 395 7.15 -4.92 22.17
N GLN A 396 7.75 -3.73 22.17
CA GLN A 396 9.10 -3.53 22.69
C GLN A 396 9.12 -3.74 24.20
N ALA A 397 8.16 -3.21 24.93
CA ALA A 397 8.04 -3.46 26.37
C ALA A 397 7.85 -4.96 26.67
N ALA A 398 7.11 -5.69 25.84
CA ALA A 398 6.96 -7.15 25.97
C ALA A 398 8.25 -7.92 25.79
N THR A 399 9.23 -7.39 25.04
CA THR A 399 10.56 -8.00 24.93
C THR A 399 11.46 -7.66 26.12
N TRP A 400 11.14 -6.65 26.91
CA TRP A 400 11.98 -6.17 28.01
C TRP A 400 11.52 -6.59 29.40
N MET A 401 10.21 -6.81 29.57
CA MET A 401 9.66 -7.18 30.87
C MET A 401 10.02 -8.59 31.27
N SER A 402 10.47 -8.75 32.51
CA SER A 402 10.78 -10.06 33.10
C SER A 402 9.57 -11.00 33.03
N PRO A 403 9.75 -12.26 32.61
CA PRO A 403 8.69 -13.26 32.67
C PRO A 403 8.27 -13.61 34.12
N TYR A 404 9.11 -13.30 35.11
CA TYR A 404 8.83 -13.48 36.53
C TYR A 404 8.25 -12.20 37.16
N SER A 405 7.34 -11.56 36.46
CA SER A 405 6.65 -10.34 36.87
C SER A 405 5.15 -10.58 37.00
N TYR A 406 4.45 -9.64 37.59
CA TYR A 406 3.00 -9.65 37.68
C TYR A 406 2.40 -8.92 36.49
N THR A 407 1.31 -9.44 35.94
CA THR A 407 0.54 -8.74 34.88
C THR A 407 -0.26 -7.58 35.44
N HIS A 408 -0.59 -7.61 36.70
CA HIS A 408 -1.40 -6.64 37.42
C HIS A 408 -0.75 -6.30 38.76
N SER A 409 -0.97 -5.09 39.27
CA SER A 409 -0.55 -4.73 40.61
C SER A 409 -1.40 -5.45 41.66
N GLU A 410 -0.78 -5.90 42.73
CA GLU A 410 -1.46 -6.40 43.93
C GLU A 410 -2.02 -5.26 44.82
N ILE A 411 -1.67 -4.02 44.54
CA ILE A 411 -2.10 -2.87 45.28
C ILE A 411 -3.49 -2.45 44.88
N LYS A 412 -4.44 -2.51 45.77
CA LYS A 412 -5.84 -2.15 45.55
C LYS A 412 -5.96 -0.74 44.93
N GLY A 413 -6.67 -0.62 43.83
CA GLY A 413 -6.81 0.62 43.03
C GLY A 413 -5.75 0.86 42.00
N TYR A 414 -4.74 -0.01 41.93
CA TYR A 414 -3.63 0.07 40.97
C TYR A 414 -3.39 -1.27 40.25
N GLU A 415 -4.34 -2.17 40.33
CA GLU A 415 -4.23 -3.58 39.92
C GLU A 415 -3.91 -3.76 38.44
N ASN A 416 -4.27 -2.80 37.61
CA ASN A 416 -4.19 -2.95 36.17
C ASN A 416 -3.02 -2.21 35.50
N TRP A 417 -2.21 -1.42 36.29
CA TRP A 417 -1.34 -0.49 35.58
C TRP A 417 -0.02 -0.13 36.26
N ILE A 418 0.22 -0.60 37.48
CA ILE A 418 1.51 -0.40 38.06
C ILE A 418 2.52 -1.24 37.31
N ASN A 419 3.62 -0.60 36.97
CA ASN A 419 4.79 -1.28 36.50
C ASN A 419 5.21 -2.32 37.55
N SER A 420 5.04 -3.59 37.19
CA SER A 420 5.43 -4.69 38.05
C SER A 420 6.91 -5.01 37.92
N ASN A 421 7.71 -4.09 37.33
CA ASN A 421 9.13 -4.31 37.17
C ASN A 421 9.81 -4.42 38.53
N PRO A 422 10.26 -5.62 38.90
CA PRO A 422 10.82 -5.88 40.20
C PRO A 422 12.24 -5.36 40.39
N THR A 423 12.90 -4.98 39.27
CA THR A 423 14.30 -4.51 39.30
C THR A 423 14.45 -3.02 39.58
N GLY A 424 13.34 -2.29 39.70
CA GLY A 424 13.36 -0.84 39.96
C GLY A 424 13.84 0.03 38.79
N GLU A 425 14.05 -0.54 37.62
CA GLU A 425 14.36 0.22 36.44
C GLU A 425 13.07 0.74 35.79
N ASP A 426 13.14 1.86 35.05
CA ASP A 426 12.02 2.56 34.42
C ASP A 426 11.41 1.76 33.24
N LYS A 427 10.99 0.53 33.47
CA LYS A 427 10.39 -0.33 32.44
C LYS A 427 8.88 -0.33 32.51
N ILE A 428 8.29 -0.10 31.38
CA ILE A 428 6.85 0.08 31.22
C ILE A 428 6.19 -1.29 31.08
N ASN A 429 5.17 -1.57 31.89
CA ASN A 429 4.33 -2.74 31.70
C ASN A 429 3.75 -2.76 30.28
N PRO A 430 3.93 -3.84 29.48
CA PRO A 430 3.42 -3.93 28.12
C PRO A 430 1.91 -3.74 28.00
N LEU A 431 1.15 -4.02 29.05
CA LEU A 431 -0.30 -3.86 29.10
C LEU A 431 -0.76 -2.42 29.37
N TRP A 432 0.18 -1.51 29.63
CA TRP A 432 -0.14 -0.13 29.87
C TRP A 432 -0.91 0.51 28.71
N GLY A 433 -1.91 1.32 29.04
CA GLY A 433 -2.76 1.98 28.06
C GLY A 433 -3.98 1.18 27.60
N ARG A 434 -4.26 -0.01 28.17
CA ARG A 434 -5.46 -0.79 27.83
C ARG A 434 -6.72 -0.22 28.51
N GLU A 435 -7.87 -0.51 27.87
CA GLU A 435 -9.21 0.02 28.17
C GLU A 435 -9.70 -0.10 29.65
N ASN A 436 -9.05 -0.87 30.49
CA ASN A 436 -9.52 -1.15 31.87
C ASN A 436 -8.61 -0.59 32.98
N ALA A 437 -7.60 0.16 32.62
CA ALA A 437 -6.76 0.84 33.60
C ALA A 437 -7.40 2.18 33.94
N SER A 438 -8.10 2.26 35.04
CA SER A 438 -8.92 3.42 35.42
C SER A 438 -8.13 4.73 35.58
N TYR A 439 -6.82 4.70 35.59
CA TYR A 439 -5.97 5.88 35.81
C TYR A 439 -4.90 6.12 34.75
N LEU A 440 -4.61 5.16 33.86
CA LEU A 440 -3.54 5.26 32.86
C LEU A 440 -3.96 4.80 31.48
N TRP A 441 -5.20 5.01 31.12
CA TRP A 441 -5.66 4.69 29.78
C TRP A 441 -5.18 5.74 28.76
N THR A 442 -4.90 5.29 27.58
CA THR A 442 -4.69 6.13 26.41
C THR A 442 -5.96 6.10 25.58
N ASP A 443 -6.62 7.24 25.47
CA ASP A 443 -7.72 7.40 24.51
C ASP A 443 -7.12 7.75 23.15
N ASN A 444 -7.30 6.84 22.22
CA ASN A 444 -6.87 7.04 20.85
C ASN A 444 -7.99 6.58 19.93
N GLN A 445 -8.64 7.53 19.32
CA GLN A 445 -9.67 7.25 18.34
C GLN A 445 -9.52 8.13 17.10
N THR A 446 -9.84 7.57 15.96
CA THR A 446 -9.99 8.31 14.72
C THR A 446 -11.33 7.96 14.09
N VAL A 447 -12.17 8.97 13.91
CA VAL A 447 -13.47 8.85 13.24
C VAL A 447 -13.37 9.53 11.88
N GLY A 448 -13.62 8.77 10.83
CA GLY A 448 -13.53 9.27 9.45
C GLY A 448 -14.85 9.17 8.71
N TYR A 449 -15.16 10.19 7.94
CA TYR A 449 -16.28 10.19 7.00
C TYR A 449 -15.77 10.60 5.63
N ASN A 450 -16.13 9.83 4.63
CA ASN A 450 -15.84 10.14 3.23
C ASN A 450 -17.15 10.13 2.45
N ILE A 451 -17.38 11.17 1.69
CA ILE A 451 -18.48 11.27 0.73
C ILE A 451 -17.90 11.70 -0.61
N GLY A 452 -18.22 10.96 -1.64
CA GLY A 452 -17.74 11.25 -2.99
C GLY A 452 -18.73 10.83 -4.06
N GLY A 453 -18.62 11.45 -5.21
CA GLY A 453 -19.45 11.11 -6.34
C GLY A 453 -18.79 11.43 -7.66
N VAL A 454 -19.12 10.63 -8.66
CA VAL A 454 -18.74 10.82 -10.06
C VAL A 454 -20.00 10.89 -10.90
N GLY A 455 -20.20 11.99 -11.60
CA GLY A 455 -21.26 12.15 -12.59
C GLY A 455 -20.64 12.30 -13.97
N TYR A 456 -21.27 11.74 -15.00
CA TYR A 456 -20.86 11.98 -16.38
C TYR A 456 -22.04 12.14 -17.33
N ALA A 457 -21.80 12.90 -18.39
CA ALA A 457 -22.67 12.99 -19.56
C ALA A 457 -21.85 12.70 -20.81
N GLN A 458 -22.27 11.76 -21.60
CA GLN A 458 -21.66 11.34 -22.84
C GLN A 458 -22.60 11.61 -24.00
N ILE A 459 -22.11 12.34 -25.00
CA ILE A 459 -22.83 12.70 -26.23
C ILE A 459 -22.18 11.95 -27.39
N ASP A 460 -22.94 11.10 -28.02
CA ASP A 460 -22.58 10.44 -29.28
C ASP A 460 -23.14 11.26 -30.43
N PHE A 461 -22.31 11.85 -31.26
CA PHE A 461 -22.77 12.77 -32.31
C PHE A 461 -23.34 12.00 -33.52
N PRO A 462 -24.68 12.10 -33.78
CA PRO A 462 -25.32 11.35 -34.86
C PRO A 462 -24.84 11.70 -36.28
N PHE A 463 -24.36 12.95 -36.45
CA PHE A 463 -23.89 13.44 -37.77
C PHE A 463 -22.47 12.94 -38.13
N LEU A 464 -21.70 12.44 -37.16
CA LEU A 464 -20.40 11.86 -37.39
C LEU A 464 -20.23 10.61 -36.49
N PRO A 465 -20.61 9.43 -37.00
CA PRO A 465 -20.50 8.19 -36.27
C PRO A 465 -19.06 7.97 -35.75
N GLY A 466 -18.93 7.61 -34.48
CA GLY A 466 -17.62 7.45 -33.81
C GLY A 466 -17.10 8.71 -33.12
N LEU A 467 -17.69 9.89 -33.38
CA LEU A 467 -17.38 11.09 -32.61
C LEU A 467 -18.18 11.10 -31.31
N GLN A 468 -17.50 11.26 -30.20
CA GLN A 468 -18.08 11.22 -28.86
C GLN A 468 -17.48 12.32 -27.99
N TYR A 469 -18.29 13.00 -27.20
CA TYR A 469 -17.86 13.91 -26.17
C TYR A 469 -18.33 13.43 -24.81
N LYS A 470 -17.43 13.38 -23.84
CA LYS A 470 -17.72 12.99 -22.46
C LYS A 470 -17.27 14.05 -21.47
N LEU A 471 -18.21 14.58 -20.72
CA LEU A 471 -17.98 15.42 -19.56
C LEU A 471 -18.03 14.53 -18.30
N THR A 472 -16.98 14.53 -17.47
CA THR A 472 -16.97 13.84 -16.18
C THR A 472 -16.73 14.87 -15.07
N LEU A 473 -17.56 14.82 -14.03
CA LEU A 473 -17.45 15.62 -12.82
C LEU A 473 -17.20 14.67 -11.65
N ASN A 474 -16.15 14.90 -10.90
CA ASN A 474 -15.87 14.16 -9.68
C ASN A 474 -15.72 15.14 -8.52
N ALA A 475 -16.34 14.85 -7.38
CA ALA A 475 -16.16 15.61 -6.15
C ALA A 475 -16.11 14.66 -4.97
N GLN A 476 -15.20 14.96 -4.05
CA GLN A 476 -14.99 14.16 -2.85
C GLN A 476 -14.68 15.06 -1.66
N ARG A 477 -15.24 14.72 -0.51
CA ARG A 477 -14.93 15.34 0.78
C ARG A 477 -14.63 14.27 1.81
N ASN A 478 -13.46 14.38 2.42
CA ASN A 478 -13.03 13.56 3.55
C ASN A 478 -13.01 14.41 4.80
N THR A 479 -13.50 13.85 5.88
CA THR A 479 -13.44 14.45 7.22
C THR A 479 -12.85 13.40 8.15
N SER A 480 -11.89 13.77 8.96
CA SER A 480 -11.30 12.89 9.97
C SER A 480 -11.12 13.67 11.27
N GLN A 481 -11.74 13.19 12.31
CA GLN A 481 -11.50 13.67 13.67
C GLN A 481 -10.59 12.64 14.36
N GLN A 482 -9.53 13.13 14.95
CA GLN A 482 -8.60 12.33 15.73
C GLN A 482 -8.49 12.90 17.14
N ASP A 483 -8.78 12.05 18.10
CA ASP A 483 -8.64 12.34 19.52
C ASP A 483 -7.54 11.44 20.08
N LEU A 484 -6.53 12.03 20.68
CA LEU A 484 -5.43 11.31 21.33
C LEU A 484 -5.24 11.87 22.74
N PHE A 485 -5.23 11.00 23.71
CA PHE A 485 -4.91 11.34 25.08
C PHE A 485 -4.00 10.27 25.67
N ASN A 486 -2.90 10.71 26.27
CA ASN A 486 -1.97 9.87 27.03
C ASN A 486 -1.95 10.37 28.46
N ASN A 487 -2.41 9.55 29.39
CA ASN A 487 -2.30 9.82 30.80
C ASN A 487 -0.87 9.61 31.31
N PRO A 488 -0.41 10.31 32.35
CA PRO A 488 0.92 10.08 32.90
C PRO A 488 1.03 8.66 33.44
N GLN A 489 2.20 8.10 33.25
CA GLN A 489 2.50 6.77 33.74
C GLN A 489 2.90 6.84 35.21
N LEU A 490 2.27 6.00 36.02
CA LEU A 490 2.71 5.79 37.40
C LEU A 490 3.68 4.64 37.49
N TYR A 491 4.81 4.79 38.13
CA TYR A 491 5.79 3.75 38.39
C TYR A 491 6.21 3.69 39.86
N LEU A 492 6.71 2.54 40.25
CA LEU A 492 7.27 2.36 41.58
C LEU A 492 8.71 2.93 41.55
N ASP A 493 8.98 3.98 42.33
CA ASP A 493 10.33 4.49 42.49
C ASP A 493 11.01 3.78 43.67
N THR A 494 11.78 2.76 43.39
CA THR A 494 12.52 1.99 44.38
C THR A 494 13.77 2.71 44.89
N ARG A 495 14.14 3.85 44.32
CA ARG A 495 15.29 4.67 44.73
C ARG A 495 14.97 5.58 45.90
N VAL A 496 13.71 5.71 46.30
CA VAL A 496 13.26 6.53 47.42
C VAL A 496 13.11 5.64 48.64
N GLU A 497 14.24 5.36 49.31
CA GLU A 497 14.24 4.63 50.57
C GLU A 497 13.54 5.38 51.70
N ASP A 498 13.38 6.69 51.58
CA ASP A 498 12.89 7.57 52.67
C ASP A 498 11.40 7.90 52.62
N ASP A 499 10.65 7.58 51.55
CA ASP A 499 9.20 7.84 51.49
C ASP A 499 8.37 6.57 51.31
N LEU A 500 8.38 5.75 52.37
CA LEU A 500 7.58 4.52 52.44
C LEU A 500 6.05 4.80 52.37
N ALA A 501 5.63 6.07 52.51
CA ALA A 501 4.23 6.44 52.45
C ALA A 501 3.71 6.65 51.02
N ASN A 502 4.59 6.93 50.04
CA ASN A 502 4.20 7.15 48.67
C ASN A 502 5.31 6.73 47.68
N PRO A 503 5.55 5.41 47.52
CA PRO A 503 6.64 4.90 46.66
C PRO A 503 6.37 5.06 45.16
N TYR A 504 5.23 5.64 44.75
CA TYR A 504 4.81 5.77 43.36
C TYR A 504 5.01 7.18 42.87
N LYS A 505 5.60 7.28 41.71
CA LYS A 505 5.79 8.55 40.99
C LYS A 505 5.19 8.50 39.58
N TYR A 506 4.64 9.63 39.18
CA TYR A 506 4.21 9.82 37.81
C TYR A 506 5.40 10.14 36.89
N VAL A 507 5.51 9.43 35.78
CA VAL A 507 6.46 9.75 34.70
C VAL A 507 5.73 10.51 33.61
N GLY A 508 6.16 11.74 33.39
CA GLY A 508 5.54 12.65 32.43
C GLY A 508 4.26 13.29 32.96
N SER A 509 3.63 14.05 32.11
CA SER A 509 2.37 14.73 32.36
C SER A 509 1.27 14.20 31.44
N ALA A 510 0.02 14.28 31.89
CA ALA A 510 -1.13 14.03 31.02
C ALA A 510 -1.08 14.97 29.82
N LYS A 511 -1.17 14.44 28.63
CA LYS A 511 -1.10 15.21 27.37
C LYS A 511 -1.92 14.58 26.27
N GLY A 512 -2.39 15.42 25.36
CA GLY A 512 -3.15 14.93 24.24
C GLY A 512 -3.36 15.99 23.18
N TYR A 513 -4.14 15.62 22.20
CA TYR A 513 -4.63 16.56 21.19
C TYR A 513 -5.98 16.14 20.63
N VAL A 514 -6.71 17.11 20.17
CA VAL A 514 -7.86 16.96 19.29
C VAL A 514 -7.49 17.56 17.96
N ARG A 515 -7.70 16.81 16.89
CA ARG A 515 -7.42 17.24 15.52
C ARG A 515 -8.61 17.01 14.62
N ASP A 516 -9.09 18.06 13.99
CA ASP A 516 -10.04 18.02 12.89
C ASP A 516 -9.30 18.23 11.57
N TYR A 517 -9.57 17.34 10.63
CA TYR A 517 -8.91 17.32 9.33
C TYR A 517 -9.95 17.18 8.22
N HIS A 518 -9.99 18.13 7.32
CA HIS A 518 -10.90 18.16 6.20
C HIS A 518 -10.15 18.25 4.88
N THR A 519 -10.49 17.40 3.93
CA THR A 519 -10.05 17.57 2.54
C THR A 519 -11.25 17.68 1.62
N SER A 520 -11.16 18.55 0.64
CA SER A 520 -12.14 18.68 -0.44
C SER A 520 -11.39 18.73 -1.75
N ASN A 521 -11.77 17.90 -2.67
CA ASN A 521 -11.20 17.87 -4.00
C ASN A 521 -12.29 17.66 -5.05
N TRP A 522 -12.05 18.21 -6.21
CA TRP A 522 -12.88 18.00 -7.37
C TRP A 522 -12.05 18.02 -8.65
N ASN A 523 -12.50 17.29 -9.65
CA ASN A 523 -11.97 17.40 -10.99
C ASN A 523 -13.09 17.41 -12.04
N ILE A 524 -12.82 18.08 -13.15
CA ILE A 524 -13.68 18.17 -14.33
C ILE A 524 -12.87 17.72 -15.52
N ASP A 525 -13.34 16.68 -16.20
CA ASP A 525 -12.69 16.15 -17.40
C ASP A 525 -13.60 16.33 -18.60
N ASN A 526 -13.10 16.99 -19.63
CA ASN A 526 -13.76 17.18 -20.92
C ASN A 526 -12.95 16.39 -21.95
N ILE A 527 -13.54 15.32 -22.48
CA ILE A 527 -12.86 14.39 -23.39
C ILE A 527 -13.65 14.28 -24.68
N LEU A 528 -12.99 14.56 -25.78
CA LEU A 528 -13.49 14.33 -27.13
C LEU A 528 -12.75 13.13 -27.72
N THR A 529 -13.49 12.15 -28.20
CA THR A 529 -12.93 10.96 -28.85
C THR A 529 -13.51 10.78 -30.24
N TYR A 530 -12.70 10.31 -31.16
CA TYR A 530 -13.16 9.93 -32.50
C TYR A 530 -12.57 8.57 -32.88
N THR A 531 -13.44 7.58 -33.06
CA THR A 531 -13.06 6.22 -33.43
C THR A 531 -13.66 5.86 -34.79
N THR A 532 -12.83 5.37 -35.70
CA THR A 532 -13.29 4.98 -37.04
C THR A 532 -12.50 3.82 -37.60
N ASP A 533 -13.18 3.02 -38.41
CA ASP A 533 -12.61 1.92 -39.18
C ASP A 533 -12.69 2.23 -40.67
N ILE A 534 -11.55 2.30 -41.33
CA ILE A 534 -11.42 2.51 -42.79
C ILE A 534 -10.71 1.31 -43.38
N LYS A 535 -11.47 0.35 -43.89
CA LYS A 535 -10.92 -0.94 -44.40
C LYS A 535 -10.13 -1.67 -43.30
N GLN A 536 -8.79 -1.72 -43.42
CA GLN A 536 -7.88 -2.37 -42.49
C GLN A 536 -7.26 -1.37 -41.48
N HIS A 537 -7.65 -0.10 -41.56
CA HIS A 537 -7.13 0.95 -40.73
C HIS A 537 -8.14 1.23 -39.61
N HIS A 538 -7.74 1.05 -38.37
CA HIS A 538 -8.47 1.45 -37.20
C HIS A 538 -7.78 2.66 -36.57
N ILE A 539 -8.52 3.74 -36.34
CA ILE A 539 -8.03 5.00 -35.79
C ILE A 539 -8.89 5.35 -34.57
N ASP A 540 -8.24 5.59 -33.44
CA ASP A 540 -8.85 6.14 -32.23
C ASP A 540 -8.06 7.37 -31.82
N ALA A 541 -8.69 8.54 -31.92
CA ALA A 541 -8.10 9.83 -31.56
C ALA A 541 -8.84 10.41 -30.36
N LEU A 542 -8.09 11.00 -29.43
CA LEU A 542 -8.63 11.62 -28.23
C LEU A 542 -7.96 12.97 -28.01
N ALA A 543 -8.77 13.97 -27.65
CA ALA A 543 -8.32 15.26 -27.13
C ALA A 543 -9.06 15.59 -25.84
N GLY A 544 -8.37 16.18 -24.88
CA GLY A 544 -8.97 16.44 -23.58
C GLY A 544 -8.48 17.70 -22.89
N TYR A 545 -9.34 18.24 -22.05
CA TYR A 545 -9.05 19.31 -21.11
C TYR A 545 -9.54 18.90 -19.73
N THR A 546 -8.62 18.93 -18.75
CA THR A 546 -8.97 18.58 -17.38
C THR A 546 -8.60 19.71 -16.41
N ARG A 547 -9.40 19.87 -15.36
CA ARG A 547 -9.13 20.81 -14.28
C ARG A 547 -9.38 20.13 -12.95
N GLU A 548 -8.47 20.33 -12.02
CA GLU A 548 -8.44 19.70 -10.70
C GLU A 548 -8.17 20.76 -9.64
N ALA A 549 -8.83 20.64 -8.48
CA ALA A 549 -8.54 21.45 -7.31
C ALA A 549 -8.58 20.59 -6.04
N TYR A 550 -7.69 20.92 -5.14
CA TYR A 550 -7.53 20.30 -3.84
C TYR A 550 -7.46 21.37 -2.75
N ASN A 551 -8.22 21.17 -1.68
CA ASN A 551 -8.18 21.99 -0.49
C ASN A 551 -8.10 21.08 0.73
N GLN A 552 -7.21 21.41 1.63
CA GLN A 552 -7.03 20.74 2.90
C GLN A 552 -7.05 21.78 4.01
N GLU A 553 -7.75 21.47 5.09
CA GLU A 553 -7.76 22.27 6.30
C GLU A 553 -7.60 21.33 7.50
N ALA A 554 -6.74 21.70 8.43
CA ALA A 554 -6.56 21.00 9.68
C ALA A 554 -6.58 22.01 10.83
N ILE A 555 -7.31 21.66 11.89
CA ILE A 555 -7.29 22.36 13.16
C ILE A 555 -6.80 21.34 14.19
N ARG A 556 -5.81 21.72 14.97
CA ARG A 556 -5.24 20.89 16.02
C ARG A 556 -5.10 21.72 17.29
N ILE A 557 -5.56 21.14 18.38
CA ILE A 557 -5.41 21.69 19.72
C ILE A 557 -4.62 20.65 20.51
N ASP A 558 -3.40 21.00 20.88
CA ASP A 558 -2.57 20.24 21.80
C ASP A 558 -2.75 20.78 23.21
N PHE A 559 -2.79 19.89 24.18
CA PHE A 559 -2.93 20.22 25.59
C PHE A 559 -2.05 19.30 26.43
N SER A 560 -1.58 19.82 27.54
CA SER A 560 -0.79 19.06 28.50
C SER A 560 -0.96 19.64 29.90
N GLU A 561 -0.78 18.77 30.89
CA GLU A 561 -0.93 19.07 32.31
C GLU A 561 -2.34 19.50 32.71
N PHE A 562 -2.83 18.97 33.79
CA PHE A 562 -4.12 19.31 34.32
C PHE A 562 -3.90 19.87 35.72
N ASP A 563 -4.46 21.04 35.98
CA ASP A 563 -4.39 21.69 37.31
C ASP A 563 -5.12 20.87 38.37
N ILE A 564 -6.11 20.06 37.94
CA ILE A 564 -6.87 19.15 38.79
C ILE A 564 -6.61 17.73 38.31
N PRO A 565 -5.89 16.86 39.06
CA PRO A 565 -5.57 15.49 38.63
C PRO A 565 -6.80 14.68 38.22
N ALA A 566 -7.94 14.81 38.88
CA ALA A 566 -9.17 14.11 38.51
C ALA A 566 -9.72 14.50 37.13
N ALA A 567 -9.35 15.67 36.59
CA ALA A 567 -9.73 16.08 35.25
C ALA A 567 -9.04 15.26 34.18
N ALA A 568 -7.88 14.67 34.44
CA ALA A 568 -7.20 13.77 33.56
C ALA A 568 -8.00 12.49 33.24
N ASP A 569 -8.90 12.09 34.16
CA ASP A 569 -9.77 10.92 33.93
C ASP A 569 -10.82 11.17 32.84
N LEU A 570 -11.07 12.42 32.48
CA LEU A 570 -11.97 12.78 31.40
C LEU A 570 -11.30 12.64 29.99
N GLY A 571 -9.99 12.44 29.92
CA GLY A 571 -9.25 12.32 28.70
C GLY A 571 -9.41 13.55 27.80
N THR A 572 -9.74 13.34 26.53
CA THR A 572 -9.97 14.44 25.56
C THR A 572 -11.20 15.27 25.88
N TYR A 573 -12.14 14.78 26.66
CA TYR A 573 -13.31 15.53 27.11
C TYR A 573 -13.01 16.52 28.28
N GLY A 574 -11.84 16.37 28.91
CA GLY A 574 -11.36 17.29 29.93
C GLY A 574 -10.44 18.39 29.39
N LEU A 575 -10.40 18.61 28.08
CA LEU A 575 -9.50 19.57 27.45
C LEU A 575 -9.61 20.99 28.01
N ASP A 576 -10.81 21.43 28.33
CA ASP A 576 -11.09 22.75 28.94
C ASP A 576 -10.61 22.89 30.38
N LEU A 577 -10.29 21.78 31.06
CA LEU A 577 -9.73 21.71 32.40
C LEU A 577 -8.21 21.54 32.43
N SER A 578 -7.58 21.45 31.23
CA SER A 578 -6.13 21.44 31.12
C SER A 578 -5.51 22.81 31.40
N ASN A 579 -4.22 22.81 31.74
CA ASN A 579 -3.51 24.06 32.03
C ASN A 579 -3.49 24.95 30.78
N ALA A 580 -4.13 26.11 30.81
CA ALA A 580 -4.28 27.01 29.70
C ALA A 580 -2.93 27.53 29.17
N ASN A 581 -1.87 27.56 29.99
CA ASN A 581 -0.54 27.99 29.59
C ASN A 581 0.16 26.94 28.70
N ASN A 582 -0.26 25.70 28.79
CA ASN A 582 0.27 24.56 28.04
C ASN A 582 -0.63 24.14 26.87
N MET A 583 -1.67 24.92 26.60
CA MET A 583 -2.55 24.69 25.47
C MET A 583 -2.04 25.44 24.24
N THR A 584 -1.90 24.70 23.12
CA THR A 584 -1.55 25.32 21.82
C THR A 584 -2.57 24.97 20.76
N ALA A 585 -2.98 25.96 19.98
CA ALA A 585 -3.90 25.77 18.87
C ALA A 585 -3.20 26.14 17.55
N ALA A 586 -3.33 25.27 16.57
CA ALA A 586 -2.80 25.47 15.22
C ALA A 586 -3.89 25.23 14.18
N ARG A 587 -3.93 26.12 13.18
CA ARG A 587 -4.76 25.94 11.98
C ARG A 587 -3.86 25.97 10.76
N GLN A 588 -3.96 24.94 9.94
CA GLN A 588 -3.21 24.81 8.69
C GLN A 588 -4.17 24.70 7.52
N ARG A 589 -3.86 25.39 6.44
CA ARG A 589 -4.59 25.27 5.19
C ARG A 589 -3.62 25.10 4.04
N THR A 590 -3.91 24.11 3.19
CA THR A 590 -3.16 23.83 1.97
C THR A 590 -4.12 23.80 0.79
N SER A 591 -3.81 24.50 -0.29
CA SER A 591 -4.61 24.43 -1.51
C SER A 591 -3.74 24.53 -2.75
N TRP A 592 -4.16 23.78 -3.78
CA TRP A 592 -3.53 23.83 -5.08
C TRP A 592 -4.54 23.50 -6.20
N GLN A 593 -4.19 23.87 -7.41
CA GLN A 593 -4.95 23.59 -8.62
C GLN A 593 -4.04 23.09 -9.73
N ARG A 594 -4.65 22.30 -10.61
CA ARG A 594 -4.00 21.78 -11.81
C ARG A 594 -4.90 21.96 -13.02
N ILE A 595 -4.30 22.24 -14.17
CA ILE A 595 -4.97 22.30 -15.46
C ILE A 595 -4.16 21.47 -16.43
N SER A 596 -4.81 20.68 -17.27
CA SER A 596 -4.11 19.83 -18.22
C SER A 596 -4.79 19.79 -19.57
N TYR A 597 -3.97 19.77 -20.61
CA TYR A 597 -4.35 19.50 -21.99
C TYR A 597 -3.74 18.18 -22.41
N LEU A 598 -4.50 17.33 -23.07
CA LEU A 598 -4.01 16.01 -23.47
C LEU A 598 -4.53 15.62 -24.85
N ALA A 599 -3.72 14.83 -25.55
CA ALA A 599 -4.08 14.24 -26.84
C ALA A 599 -3.49 12.84 -26.96
N ARG A 600 -4.23 11.94 -27.59
CA ARG A 600 -3.78 10.58 -27.91
C ARG A 600 -4.22 10.19 -29.30
N LEU A 601 -3.36 9.50 -30.02
CA LEU A 601 -3.69 8.85 -31.27
C LEU A 601 -3.27 7.38 -31.21
N ASN A 602 -4.23 6.48 -31.33
CA ASN A 602 -4.00 5.06 -31.53
C ASN A 602 -4.29 4.71 -32.98
N TYR A 603 -3.37 4.01 -33.60
CA TYR A 603 -3.52 3.53 -34.95
C TYR A 603 -3.21 2.02 -35.01
N ASN A 604 -4.12 1.26 -35.60
CA ASN A 604 -3.95 -0.17 -35.83
C ASN A 604 -4.15 -0.45 -37.32
N PHE A 605 -3.21 -1.15 -37.92
CA PHE A 605 -3.29 -1.61 -39.31
C PHE A 605 -3.40 -3.13 -39.38
N ALA A 606 -4.52 -3.61 -39.92
CA ALA A 606 -4.78 -5.02 -40.20
C ALA A 606 -4.70 -5.94 -38.97
N ASN A 607 -4.86 -5.42 -37.71
CA ASN A 607 -4.61 -6.10 -36.45
C ASN A 607 -3.22 -6.73 -36.34
N ARG A 608 -2.22 -6.09 -37.00
CA ARG A 608 -0.80 -6.52 -37.00
C ARG A 608 0.12 -5.47 -36.42
N TYR A 609 -0.03 -4.21 -36.92
CA TYR A 609 0.86 -3.11 -36.55
C TYR A 609 0.08 -2.08 -35.74
N TYR A 610 0.56 -1.78 -34.58
CA TYR A 610 -0.07 -0.84 -33.65
C TYR A 610 0.89 0.29 -33.34
N LEU A 611 0.41 1.51 -33.41
CA LEU A 611 1.16 2.70 -33.05
C LEU A 611 0.29 3.56 -32.10
N THR A 612 0.88 4.04 -31.02
CA THR A 612 0.24 4.99 -30.10
C THR A 612 1.15 6.19 -29.89
N GLY A 613 0.60 7.37 -29.99
CA GLY A 613 1.26 8.62 -29.61
C GLY A 613 0.43 9.36 -28.57
N ASN A 614 1.07 9.86 -27.52
CA ASN A 614 0.45 10.65 -26.45
C ASN A 614 1.19 11.97 -26.27
N TYR A 615 0.44 13.01 -26.04
CA TYR A 615 0.95 14.31 -25.61
C TYR A 615 0.11 14.81 -24.43
N ARG A 616 0.80 15.36 -23.45
CA ARG A 616 0.14 16.00 -22.31
C ARG A 616 0.93 17.21 -21.84
N ARG A 617 0.19 18.29 -21.56
CA ARG A 617 0.71 19.51 -20.96
C ARG A 617 -0.01 19.77 -19.66
N ASP A 618 0.73 19.75 -18.55
CA ASP A 618 0.22 19.97 -17.20
C ASP A 618 0.67 21.31 -16.64
N GLY A 619 -0.25 22.07 -16.07
CA GLY A 619 0.03 23.28 -15.32
C GLY A 619 -0.30 23.10 -13.85
N TYR A 620 0.64 23.46 -12.94
CA TYR A 620 0.49 23.29 -11.50
C TYR A 620 0.68 24.59 -10.76
N SER A 621 -0.27 24.96 -9.90
CA SER A 621 -0.30 26.27 -9.24
C SER A 621 0.81 26.47 -8.22
N ALA A 622 1.37 25.40 -7.65
CA ALA A 622 2.42 25.49 -6.62
C ALA A 622 3.80 25.89 -7.16
N PHE A 623 4.03 25.78 -8.46
CA PHE A 623 5.26 26.29 -9.08
C PHE A 623 5.20 27.81 -9.32
N ALA A 624 6.36 28.45 -9.31
CA ALA A 624 6.49 29.87 -9.57
C ALA A 624 6.10 30.22 -11.03
N GLU A 625 5.87 31.50 -11.28
CA GLU A 625 5.63 32.00 -12.63
C GLU A 625 6.78 31.64 -13.57
N GLY A 626 6.47 31.18 -14.77
CA GLY A 626 7.44 30.67 -15.75
C GLY A 626 7.68 29.15 -15.67
N ASN A 627 7.53 28.52 -14.50
CA ASN A 627 7.81 27.09 -14.30
C ASN A 627 6.57 26.22 -14.07
N LYS A 628 5.36 26.82 -14.17
CA LYS A 628 4.10 26.12 -13.88
C LYS A 628 3.78 25.01 -14.87
N TRP A 629 4.25 25.07 -16.10
CA TRP A 629 3.89 24.18 -17.18
C TRP A 629 4.97 23.14 -17.45
N GLY A 630 4.57 21.88 -17.59
CA GLY A 630 5.40 20.77 -18.04
C GLY A 630 4.77 20.06 -19.25
N ASP A 631 5.58 19.68 -20.22
CA ASP A 631 5.18 18.96 -21.43
C ASP A 631 5.70 17.51 -21.37
N PHE A 632 4.83 16.56 -21.60
CA PHE A 632 5.13 15.14 -21.48
C PHE A 632 4.66 14.39 -22.71
N PHE A 633 5.53 13.51 -23.23
CA PHE A 633 5.32 12.76 -24.44
C PHE A 633 5.37 11.26 -24.16
N GLY A 634 4.61 10.50 -24.94
CA GLY A 634 4.67 9.05 -24.93
C GLY A 634 4.45 8.47 -26.32
N ALA A 635 5.14 7.40 -26.63
CA ALA A 635 4.97 6.67 -27.85
C ALA A 635 5.08 5.16 -27.59
N SER A 636 4.31 4.37 -28.31
CA SER A 636 4.49 2.91 -28.31
C SER A 636 4.19 2.32 -29.69
N ALA A 637 4.85 1.22 -29.97
CA ALA A 637 4.63 0.42 -31.16
C ALA A 637 4.46 -1.05 -30.76
N ALA A 638 3.60 -1.77 -31.46
CA ALA A 638 3.49 -3.21 -31.27
C ALA A 638 3.26 -3.92 -32.60
N TRP A 639 3.74 -5.15 -32.67
CA TRP A 639 3.66 -6.01 -33.83
C TRP A 639 3.16 -7.39 -33.44
N THR A 640 1.99 -7.77 -33.97
CA THR A 640 1.43 -9.11 -33.76
C THR A 640 2.02 -10.04 -34.84
N LEU A 641 3.14 -10.69 -34.50
CA LEU A 641 3.87 -11.57 -35.41
C LEU A 641 3.03 -12.79 -35.83
N SER A 642 2.22 -13.34 -34.90
CA SER A 642 1.35 -14.49 -35.20
C SER A 642 0.33 -14.22 -36.32
N ASN A 643 0.00 -12.95 -36.62
CA ASN A 643 -0.91 -12.59 -37.70
C ASN A 643 -0.21 -12.47 -39.04
N GLU A 644 1.12 -12.64 -39.11
CA GLU A 644 1.87 -12.61 -40.35
C GLU A 644 1.75 -13.91 -41.15
N ASN A 645 1.81 -13.80 -42.45
CA ASN A 645 1.64 -14.96 -43.35
C ASN A 645 2.70 -16.05 -43.13
N PHE A 646 3.93 -15.66 -42.76
CA PHE A 646 5.04 -16.60 -42.51
C PHE A 646 4.91 -17.34 -41.17
N MET A 647 4.00 -16.92 -40.29
CA MET A 647 3.76 -17.56 -38.99
C MET A 647 2.55 -18.49 -38.99
N LYS A 648 1.72 -18.48 -40.02
CA LYS A 648 0.46 -19.26 -40.11
C LYS A 648 0.63 -20.76 -40.02
N ASP A 649 1.78 -21.28 -40.44
CA ASP A 649 2.08 -22.71 -40.41
C ASP A 649 2.68 -23.20 -39.09
N VAL A 650 2.90 -22.30 -38.12
CA VAL A 650 3.45 -22.62 -36.80
C VAL A 650 2.31 -23.01 -35.85
N SER A 651 1.88 -24.27 -35.92
CA SER A 651 0.67 -24.80 -35.25
C SER A 651 0.71 -24.80 -33.72
N TRP A 652 1.88 -24.72 -33.09
CA TRP A 652 2.02 -24.70 -31.63
C TRP A 652 1.95 -23.28 -31.04
N LEU A 653 2.02 -22.23 -31.92
CA LEU A 653 2.01 -20.84 -31.51
C LEU A 653 0.67 -20.21 -31.88
N ASP A 654 -0.16 -19.95 -30.84
CA ASP A 654 -1.48 -19.36 -31.01
C ASP A 654 -1.42 -17.84 -31.12
N PHE A 655 -0.54 -17.21 -30.37
CA PHE A 655 -0.35 -15.76 -30.36
C PHE A 655 1.08 -15.38 -30.01
N LEU A 656 1.60 -14.37 -30.70
CA LEU A 656 2.88 -13.74 -30.39
C LEU A 656 2.83 -12.26 -30.77
N LYS A 657 3.07 -11.39 -29.80
CA LYS A 657 3.10 -9.94 -29.98
C LYS A 657 4.35 -9.35 -29.34
N LEU A 658 5.07 -8.55 -30.09
CA LEU A 658 6.18 -7.74 -29.61
C LEU A 658 5.69 -6.32 -29.33
N ARG A 659 6.08 -5.73 -28.19
CA ARG A 659 5.73 -4.37 -27.77
C ARG A 659 6.98 -3.58 -27.40
N LEU A 660 7.04 -2.33 -27.86
CA LEU A 660 8.06 -1.37 -27.45
C LEU A 660 7.35 -0.07 -27.05
N SER A 661 7.63 0.43 -25.86
CA SER A 661 7.07 1.70 -25.42
C SER A 661 8.13 2.60 -24.79
N TRP A 662 7.96 3.89 -24.97
CA TRP A 662 8.68 4.96 -24.33
C TRP A 662 7.72 6.05 -23.92
N GLY A 663 8.00 6.70 -22.79
CA GLY A 663 7.23 7.85 -22.39
C GLY A 663 7.83 8.59 -21.20
N GLN A 664 7.32 9.80 -21.02
CA GLN A 664 7.69 10.70 -19.93
C GLN A 664 6.46 11.03 -19.09
N ASN A 665 6.64 11.06 -17.78
CA ASN A 665 5.67 11.54 -16.82
C ASN A 665 6.34 12.57 -15.93
N GLY A 666 5.66 13.66 -15.67
CA GLY A 666 6.10 14.62 -14.66
C GLY A 666 5.87 14.10 -13.24
N SER A 667 6.53 14.70 -12.30
CA SER A 667 6.18 14.65 -10.88
C SER A 667 6.18 16.05 -10.32
N SER A 668 5.07 16.40 -9.68
CA SER A 668 4.87 17.69 -8.99
C SER A 668 4.98 17.53 -7.48
N ALA A 669 5.93 16.75 -7.00
CA ALA A 669 6.16 16.49 -5.57
C ALA A 669 6.61 17.75 -4.78
N VAL A 670 6.27 18.94 -5.25
CA VAL A 670 6.44 20.21 -4.54
C VAL A 670 5.24 20.44 -3.64
N ALA A 671 5.48 20.63 -2.36
CA ALA A 671 4.43 21.09 -1.45
C ALA A 671 3.92 22.46 -1.89
N ALA A 672 2.62 22.70 -1.71
CA ALA A 672 2.09 24.04 -1.95
C ALA A 672 2.86 25.05 -1.13
N TYR A 673 3.20 26.18 -1.75
CA TYR A 673 3.93 27.31 -1.15
C TYR A 673 5.46 27.12 -0.98
N SER A 674 6.07 25.99 -1.38
CA SER A 674 7.55 25.81 -1.29
C SER A 674 8.36 26.79 -2.15
N THR A 675 7.72 27.47 -3.10
CA THR A 675 8.39 28.47 -3.97
C THR A 675 8.44 29.87 -3.37
N ILE A 676 7.85 30.06 -2.19
CA ILE A 676 7.84 31.33 -1.47
C ILE A 676 8.49 31.19 -0.10
N ALA A 677 9.03 32.28 0.41
CA ALA A 677 9.64 32.29 1.74
C ALA A 677 8.59 32.04 2.83
N GLY A 678 8.86 31.11 3.74
CA GLY A 678 8.06 30.91 4.93
C GLY A 678 8.27 32.03 5.94
N VAL A 679 7.20 32.37 6.70
CA VAL A 679 7.29 33.36 7.78
C VAL A 679 6.87 32.69 9.08
N GLY A 680 7.72 32.82 10.09
CA GLY A 680 7.49 32.37 11.46
C GLY A 680 7.28 33.55 12.40
N LYS A 681 6.76 33.26 13.58
CA LYS A 681 6.64 34.20 14.68
C LYS A 681 7.47 33.71 15.86
N THR A 682 8.09 34.65 16.57
CA THR A 682 8.80 34.41 17.82
C THR A 682 8.56 35.53 18.78
N TYR A 683 8.87 35.33 20.04
CA TYR A 683 8.98 36.42 20.99
C TYR A 683 10.41 36.94 20.97
N THR A 684 10.55 38.26 21.00
CA THR A 684 11.83 38.94 21.22
C THR A 684 11.67 40.04 22.24
N TRP A 685 12.75 40.48 22.82
CA TRP A 685 12.76 41.55 23.80
C TRP A 685 13.11 42.87 23.13
N LEU A 686 12.28 43.86 23.31
CA LEU A 686 12.54 45.23 22.89
C LEU A 686 12.63 46.07 24.16
N GLY A 687 13.85 46.28 24.66
CA GLY A 687 14.08 46.81 25.99
C GLY A 687 13.57 45.80 27.05
N GLU A 688 12.71 46.23 27.95
CA GLU A 688 12.11 45.36 29.00
C GLU A 688 10.79 44.72 28.59
N GLN A 689 10.32 44.89 27.35
CA GLN A 689 9.04 44.33 26.86
C GLN A 689 9.26 43.17 25.92
N SER A 690 8.56 42.08 26.18
CA SER A 690 8.44 40.96 25.26
C SER A 690 7.46 41.34 24.14
N VAL A 691 7.90 41.29 22.89
CA VAL A 691 7.10 41.63 21.71
C VAL A 691 7.13 40.48 20.69
N TYR A 692 6.08 40.36 19.92
CA TYR A 692 6.06 39.45 18.79
C TYR A 692 6.95 39.98 17.66
N ALA A 693 7.85 39.11 17.19
CA ALA A 693 8.65 39.37 16.00
C ALA A 693 8.27 38.34 14.91
N MET A 694 8.35 38.77 13.68
CA MET A 694 8.24 37.90 12.52
C MET A 694 9.63 37.69 11.94
N TYR A 695 9.92 36.46 11.54
CA TYR A 695 11.18 36.11 10.89
C TYR A 695 10.95 35.15 9.72
N ILE A 696 11.86 35.14 8.77
CA ILE A 696 11.82 34.25 7.62
C ILE A 696 12.27 32.85 8.10
N THR A 697 11.45 31.82 7.87
CA THR A 697 11.71 30.45 8.31
C THR A 697 12.39 29.58 7.24
N GLY A 698 12.43 30.02 5.99
CA GLY A 698 13.02 29.27 4.89
C GLY A 698 13.24 30.13 3.66
N LEU A 699 14.23 29.76 2.86
CA LEU A 699 14.55 30.44 1.61
C LEU A 699 13.49 30.12 0.54
N GLU A 700 13.10 31.13 -0.22
CA GLU A 700 12.32 30.94 -1.43
C GLU A 700 13.18 30.33 -2.55
N ASN A 701 12.56 29.48 -3.38
CA ASN A 701 13.18 29.05 -4.63
C ASN A 701 12.17 29.10 -5.78
N LYS A 702 12.25 30.17 -6.57
CA LYS A 702 11.40 30.38 -7.75
C LYS A 702 11.80 29.53 -8.95
N SER A 703 12.96 28.88 -8.92
CA SER A 703 13.44 28.02 -10.01
C SER A 703 12.89 26.60 -9.94
N LEU A 704 12.14 26.25 -8.88
CA LEU A 704 11.55 24.92 -8.74
C LEU A 704 10.65 24.58 -9.94
N THR A 705 10.90 23.41 -10.52
CA THR A 705 10.20 22.88 -11.69
C THR A 705 9.87 21.40 -11.55
N TRP A 706 9.30 20.82 -12.58
CA TRP A 706 8.88 19.44 -12.63
C TRP A 706 10.05 18.47 -12.55
N ALA A 707 9.94 17.46 -11.70
CA ALA A 707 10.75 16.26 -11.86
C ALA A 707 10.19 15.42 -13.01
N THR A 708 11.06 14.79 -13.80
CA THR A 708 10.66 14.04 -14.99
C THR A 708 11.11 12.59 -14.89
N THR A 709 10.18 11.66 -15.06
CA THR A 709 10.43 10.23 -15.14
C THR A 709 10.28 9.75 -16.58
N SER A 710 11.37 9.34 -17.20
CA SER A 710 11.39 8.68 -18.52
C SER A 710 11.43 7.16 -18.34
N LYS A 711 10.58 6.42 -19.08
CA LYS A 711 10.51 4.95 -19.02
C LYS A 711 10.60 4.35 -20.43
N TRP A 712 11.35 3.26 -20.55
CA TRP A 712 11.36 2.37 -21.67
C TRP A 712 10.87 1.00 -21.26
N ASN A 713 10.09 0.34 -22.11
CA ASN A 713 9.63 -1.03 -21.89
C ASN A 713 9.65 -1.81 -23.19
N LEU A 714 10.26 -2.98 -23.18
CA LEU A 714 10.19 -4.00 -24.22
C LEU A 714 9.40 -5.18 -23.67
N GLY A 715 8.32 -5.56 -24.36
CA GLY A 715 7.42 -6.61 -23.91
C GLY A 715 7.14 -7.66 -24.98
N PHE A 716 6.89 -8.89 -24.52
CA PHE A 716 6.46 -10.02 -25.34
C PHE A 716 5.20 -10.60 -24.73
N ASP A 717 4.12 -10.69 -25.51
CA ASP A 717 2.91 -11.40 -25.12
C ASP A 717 2.80 -12.65 -25.98
N PHE A 718 2.53 -13.79 -25.38
CA PHE A 718 2.45 -15.05 -26.10
C PHE A 718 1.35 -15.96 -25.56
N ALA A 719 0.84 -16.83 -26.45
CA ALA A 719 0.03 -17.99 -26.11
C ALA A 719 0.44 -19.16 -27.01
N VAL A 720 0.56 -20.33 -26.42
CA VAL A 720 1.05 -21.53 -27.11
C VAL A 720 0.25 -22.76 -26.68
N LEU A 721 0.34 -23.85 -27.47
CA LEU A 721 -0.24 -25.16 -27.18
C LEU A 721 -1.78 -25.11 -27.07
N GLY A 722 -2.45 -24.37 -27.95
CA GLY A 722 -3.90 -24.16 -27.91
C GLY A 722 -4.29 -23.29 -26.69
N SER A 723 -3.49 -22.27 -26.43
CA SER A 723 -3.62 -21.33 -25.29
C SER A 723 -3.60 -22.00 -23.90
N ARG A 724 -3.01 -23.21 -23.82
CA ARG A 724 -2.79 -23.87 -22.51
C ARG A 724 -1.67 -23.24 -21.70
N LEU A 725 -0.76 -22.54 -22.35
CA LEU A 725 0.27 -21.73 -21.71
C LEU A 725 0.27 -20.35 -22.37
N ASP A 726 -0.02 -19.35 -21.59
CA ASP A 726 0.04 -17.95 -22.01
C ASP A 726 0.83 -17.12 -21.01
N GLY A 727 1.30 -15.97 -21.45
CA GLY A 727 2.04 -15.11 -20.55
C GLY A 727 2.56 -13.83 -21.18
N THR A 728 3.22 -13.06 -20.34
CA THR A 728 3.89 -11.81 -20.69
C THR A 728 5.29 -11.78 -20.09
N VAL A 729 6.24 -11.25 -20.84
CA VAL A 729 7.59 -10.94 -20.36
C VAL A 729 7.88 -9.48 -20.67
N ASP A 730 8.20 -8.69 -19.68
CA ASP A 730 8.55 -7.28 -19.80
C ASP A 730 9.96 -7.02 -19.27
N VAL A 731 10.76 -6.28 -20.04
CA VAL A 731 12.05 -5.73 -19.62
C VAL A 731 11.94 -4.21 -19.65
N TYR A 732 12.27 -3.56 -18.54
CA TYR A 732 12.09 -2.13 -18.45
C TYR A 732 13.28 -1.41 -17.83
N THR A 733 13.34 -0.12 -18.14
CA THR A 733 14.22 0.83 -17.46
C THR A 733 13.49 2.15 -17.27
N SER A 734 13.69 2.79 -16.13
CA SER A 734 13.20 4.13 -15.83
C SER A 734 14.32 5.00 -15.29
N ALA A 735 14.22 6.30 -15.56
CA ALA A 735 15.10 7.31 -14.99
C ALA A 735 14.27 8.52 -14.58
N THR A 736 14.37 8.90 -13.30
CA THR A 736 13.76 10.13 -12.77
C THR A 736 14.86 11.15 -12.54
N THR A 737 14.76 12.31 -13.16
CA THR A 737 15.69 13.43 -13.06
C THR A 737 15.01 14.63 -12.40
N ASP A 738 15.82 15.57 -11.96
CA ASP A 738 15.38 16.86 -11.40
C ASP A 738 14.45 16.67 -10.19
N GLN A 739 14.77 15.68 -9.34
CA GLN A 739 13.98 15.39 -8.16
C GLN A 739 14.03 16.57 -7.18
N LEU A 740 12.93 16.75 -6.46
CA LEU A 740 12.82 17.80 -5.47
C LEU A 740 13.43 17.32 -4.16
N LEU A 741 14.62 17.81 -3.87
CA LEU A 741 15.38 17.48 -2.69
C LEU A 741 15.62 18.73 -1.85
N ASN A 742 15.73 18.54 -0.54
CA ASN A 742 16.14 19.60 0.37
C ASN A 742 17.67 19.70 0.34
N ARG A 743 18.19 20.77 -0.28
CA ARG A 743 19.61 21.04 -0.40
C ARG A 743 20.05 21.92 0.77
N SER A 744 20.98 21.44 1.51
CA SER A 744 21.60 22.27 2.54
C SER A 744 22.41 23.42 1.96
N VAL A 745 22.44 24.52 2.67
CA VAL A 745 23.18 25.71 2.28
C VAL A 745 24.14 26.12 3.40
N PRO A 746 25.21 26.85 3.08
CA PRO A 746 26.19 27.31 4.10
C PRO A 746 25.52 28.11 5.22
N TYR A 747 25.93 27.88 6.46
CA TYR A 747 25.34 28.53 7.64
C TYR A 747 25.33 30.06 7.60
N PHE A 748 26.27 30.65 6.89
CA PHE A 748 26.30 32.12 6.74
C PHE A 748 25.11 32.68 5.93
N SER A 749 24.34 31.81 5.22
CA SER A 749 23.08 32.22 4.59
C SER A 749 21.97 32.51 5.60
N GLY A 750 22.15 32.11 6.85
CA GLY A 750 21.13 32.20 7.90
C GLY A 750 20.08 31.10 7.86
N PHE A 751 20.20 30.11 6.94
CA PHE A 751 19.26 29.01 6.78
C PHE A 751 20.01 27.69 6.69
N PRO A 752 19.38 26.56 7.15
CA PRO A 752 20.00 25.25 7.05
C PRO A 752 19.91 24.66 5.65
N SER A 753 18.86 24.99 4.90
CA SER A 753 18.58 24.33 3.60
C SER A 753 17.60 25.10 2.73
N VAL A 754 17.52 24.70 1.46
CA VAL A 754 16.56 25.17 0.46
C VAL A 754 16.07 24.00 -0.40
N ASP A 755 14.80 24.01 -0.77
CA ASP A 755 14.27 23.05 -1.75
C ASP A 755 14.84 23.33 -3.14
N ALA A 756 15.38 22.31 -3.81
CA ALA A 756 15.99 22.43 -5.14
C ALA A 756 15.67 21.21 -6.02
N ASN A 757 15.63 21.43 -7.33
CA ASN A 757 15.61 20.33 -8.29
C ASN A 757 17.01 19.75 -8.43
N ALA A 758 17.19 18.53 -7.95
CA ALA A 758 18.46 17.81 -7.98
C ALA A 758 18.22 16.30 -8.01
N GLY A 759 19.28 15.57 -8.15
CA GLY A 759 19.22 14.12 -8.06
C GLY A 759 18.70 13.41 -9.30
N LYS A 760 19.15 12.16 -9.40
CA LYS A 760 18.73 11.23 -10.45
C LYS A 760 18.67 9.83 -9.89
N VAL A 761 17.55 9.15 -10.13
CA VAL A 761 17.32 7.76 -9.73
C VAL A 761 16.96 6.95 -10.96
N THR A 762 17.42 5.72 -11.01
CA THR A 762 17.09 4.76 -12.08
C THR A 762 16.53 3.47 -11.48
N ASN A 763 15.59 2.85 -12.19
CA ASN A 763 15.13 1.48 -11.96
C ASN A 763 15.31 0.67 -13.24
N ARG A 764 15.71 -0.59 -13.11
CA ARG A 764 15.79 -1.54 -14.21
C ARG A 764 15.27 -2.88 -13.72
N GLY A 765 14.50 -3.56 -14.55
CA GLY A 765 13.92 -4.82 -14.09
C GLY A 765 13.39 -5.70 -15.19
N VAL A 766 13.03 -6.91 -14.75
CA VAL A 766 12.38 -7.94 -15.56
C VAL A 766 11.14 -8.41 -14.83
N GLU A 767 10.05 -8.54 -15.53
CA GLU A 767 8.79 -9.08 -15.04
C GLU A 767 8.35 -10.23 -15.94
N ILE A 768 7.88 -11.32 -15.33
CA ILE A 768 7.31 -12.46 -16.05
C ILE A 768 5.98 -12.79 -15.39
N THR A 769 4.95 -12.94 -16.20
CA THR A 769 3.64 -13.45 -15.78
C THR A 769 3.30 -14.62 -16.68
N LEU A 770 3.05 -15.78 -16.08
CA LEU A 770 2.65 -17.00 -16.80
C LEU A 770 1.33 -17.52 -16.23
N HIS A 771 0.47 -17.94 -17.11
CA HIS A 771 -0.72 -18.71 -16.79
C HIS A 771 -0.69 -20.04 -17.54
N SER A 772 -0.99 -21.14 -16.86
CA SER A 772 -1.03 -22.46 -17.50
C SER A 772 -2.26 -23.26 -17.06
N ILE A 773 -2.91 -23.87 -18.04
CA ILE A 773 -3.97 -24.87 -17.85
C ILE A 773 -3.31 -26.24 -17.89
N ASN A 774 -2.98 -26.78 -16.71
CA ASN A 774 -2.26 -28.05 -16.59
C ASN A 774 -3.17 -29.25 -16.88
N LEU A 775 -4.40 -29.20 -16.33
CA LEU A 775 -5.47 -30.15 -16.62
C LEU A 775 -6.71 -29.37 -17.03
N ASN A 776 -7.17 -29.61 -18.25
CA ASN A 776 -8.41 -29.00 -18.78
C ASN A 776 -9.56 -29.97 -18.62
N GLY A 777 -10.05 -30.08 -17.39
CA GLY A 777 -11.24 -30.84 -17.06
C GLY A 777 -12.52 -30.05 -17.27
N ASP A 778 -13.68 -30.75 -17.26
CA ASP A 778 -14.99 -30.11 -17.29
C ASP A 778 -15.36 -29.48 -15.92
N GLY A 779 -14.53 -29.67 -14.90
CA GLY A 779 -14.77 -29.20 -13.52
C GLY A 779 -15.88 -29.95 -12.79
N VAL A 780 -16.64 -30.78 -13.50
CA VAL A 780 -17.78 -31.57 -12.95
C VAL A 780 -17.39 -33.02 -12.76
N ASN A 781 -16.91 -33.72 -13.81
CA ASN A 781 -16.51 -35.10 -13.76
C ASN A 781 -15.01 -35.28 -13.68
N THR A 782 -14.26 -34.35 -14.24
CA THR A 782 -12.80 -34.34 -14.30
C THR A 782 -12.24 -33.13 -13.61
N LEU A 783 -11.04 -33.31 -13.02
CA LEU A 783 -10.31 -32.23 -12.33
C LEU A 783 -9.85 -31.16 -13.31
N ASN A 784 -10.08 -29.89 -12.98
CA ASN A 784 -9.44 -28.74 -13.61
C ASN A 784 -8.30 -28.26 -12.74
N TRP A 785 -7.12 -28.01 -13.31
CA TRP A 785 -5.96 -27.48 -12.62
C TRP A 785 -5.27 -26.38 -13.41
N GLU A 786 -5.22 -25.21 -12.81
CA GLU A 786 -4.59 -24.01 -13.35
C GLU A 786 -3.48 -23.52 -12.44
N THR A 787 -2.42 -22.96 -13.03
CA THR A 787 -1.29 -22.37 -12.31
C THR A 787 -1.03 -20.96 -12.82
N ASN A 788 -0.85 -20.03 -11.90
CA ASN A 788 -0.43 -18.66 -12.17
C ASN A 788 0.93 -18.43 -11.52
N LEU A 789 1.91 -17.96 -12.30
CA LEU A 789 3.23 -17.60 -11.81
C LEU A 789 3.52 -16.14 -12.14
N THR A 790 3.98 -15.38 -11.16
CA THR A 790 4.59 -14.07 -11.37
C THR A 790 6.00 -14.07 -10.81
N PHE A 791 6.93 -13.52 -11.60
CA PHE A 791 8.30 -13.27 -11.20
C PHE A 791 8.61 -11.81 -11.44
N ASP A 792 9.26 -11.16 -10.52
CA ASP A 792 9.79 -9.81 -10.68
C ASP A 792 11.15 -9.62 -10.03
N LEU A 793 11.96 -8.84 -10.71
CA LEU A 793 13.27 -8.40 -10.29
C LEU A 793 13.39 -6.91 -10.63
N ASN A 794 13.73 -6.09 -9.65
CA ASN A 794 14.02 -4.67 -9.83
C ASN A 794 15.37 -4.30 -9.23
N ARG A 795 16.10 -3.40 -9.87
CA ARG A 795 17.33 -2.79 -9.37
C ARG A 795 17.17 -1.28 -9.37
N ASN A 796 17.09 -0.72 -8.19
CA ASN A 796 17.05 0.71 -7.95
C ASN A 796 18.47 1.26 -7.78
N LYS A 797 18.73 2.45 -8.29
CA LYS A 797 20.04 3.09 -8.16
C LYS A 797 19.90 4.62 -8.11
N ILE A 798 20.42 5.23 -7.09
CA ILE A 798 20.73 6.66 -7.05
C ILE A 798 21.93 6.90 -7.97
N VAL A 799 21.75 7.68 -9.02
CA VAL A 799 22.83 8.02 -9.95
C VAL A 799 23.57 9.26 -9.47
N LYS A 800 22.83 10.22 -8.92
CA LYS A 800 23.38 11.48 -8.41
C LYS A 800 22.39 12.10 -7.41
N LEU A 801 22.86 12.82 -6.41
CA LEU A 801 22.03 13.50 -5.41
C LEU A 801 22.00 15.02 -5.67
N PHE A 802 23.15 15.68 -5.76
CA PHE A 802 23.30 17.10 -5.98
C PHE A 802 24.19 17.37 -7.19
N ASP A 803 24.31 18.62 -7.63
CA ASP A 803 25.20 18.99 -8.74
C ASP A 803 26.68 18.76 -8.39
N ASP A 804 27.55 18.72 -9.40
CA ASP A 804 28.91 18.19 -9.48
C ASP A 804 29.94 18.57 -8.35
N ASN A 805 29.55 19.32 -7.36
CA ASN A 805 30.32 19.54 -6.16
C ASN A 805 30.04 18.48 -5.10
N ASN A 806 30.72 17.34 -5.22
CA ASN A 806 30.80 16.29 -4.19
C ASN A 806 31.39 16.76 -2.86
N ASN A 807 31.64 18.06 -2.69
CA ASN A 807 32.34 18.68 -1.56
C ASN A 807 31.49 19.67 -0.76
N ILE A 808 30.17 19.64 -0.87
CA ILE A 808 29.35 20.42 0.06
C ILE A 808 29.29 19.64 1.37
N ASP A 809 30.19 19.99 2.23
CA ASP A 809 30.23 19.54 3.62
C ASP A 809 29.05 20.21 4.34
N VAL A 810 27.93 19.50 4.33
CA VAL A 810 26.71 19.99 4.91
C VAL A 810 26.55 19.36 6.27
N ALA A 811 26.97 20.08 7.28
CA ALA A 811 26.69 19.81 8.68
C ALA A 811 26.77 18.31 9.06
N GLY A 812 27.82 17.62 8.64
CA GLY A 812 28.07 16.22 8.94
C GLY A 812 27.24 15.24 8.10
N VAL A 813 26.62 15.68 7.00
CA VAL A 813 25.63 14.89 6.27
C VAL A 813 26.16 14.31 4.95
N THR A 814 27.20 14.87 4.37
CA THR A 814 27.70 14.41 3.07
C THR A 814 29.18 14.06 3.12
N LYS A 815 29.54 12.80 2.89
CA LYS A 815 30.91 12.35 2.68
C LYS A 815 31.01 11.74 1.27
N ASN A 816 31.88 12.25 0.42
CA ASN A 816 32.12 11.73 -0.94
C ASN A 816 30.84 11.62 -1.79
N GLY A 817 29.92 12.59 -1.68
CA GLY A 817 28.63 12.58 -2.37
C GLY A 817 27.55 11.71 -1.73
N TYR A 818 27.77 11.18 -0.54
CA TYR A 818 26.78 10.43 0.24
C TYR A 818 25.99 11.33 1.17
N ASP A 819 24.69 11.18 1.20
CA ASP A 819 23.82 11.78 2.21
C ASP A 819 23.64 10.78 3.37
N LEU A 820 24.40 10.98 4.42
CA LEU A 820 24.44 10.05 5.56
C LEU A 820 23.21 10.15 6.47
N SER A 821 22.46 11.25 6.42
CA SER A 821 21.28 11.41 7.28
C SER A 821 20.13 10.48 6.90
N TYR A 822 20.10 10.00 5.65
CA TYR A 822 19.07 9.12 5.12
C TYR A 822 19.61 7.82 4.51
N ALA A 823 20.88 7.52 4.71
CA ALA A 823 21.59 6.44 4.01
C ALA A 823 21.51 6.52 2.47
N LEU A 824 21.43 7.73 1.92
CA LEU A 824 21.36 7.96 0.48
C LEU A 824 22.78 8.01 -0.10
N MET A 825 23.08 7.10 -1.01
CA MET A 825 24.42 6.95 -1.59
C MET A 825 24.34 6.86 -3.11
N PRO A 826 25.01 7.75 -3.85
CA PRO A 826 25.19 7.58 -5.28
C PRO A 826 25.81 6.20 -5.61
N GLY A 827 25.25 5.52 -6.58
CA GLY A 827 25.67 4.16 -6.94
C GLY A 827 24.83 3.05 -6.31
N HIS A 828 24.05 3.32 -5.26
CA HIS A 828 23.27 2.37 -4.49
C HIS A 828 21.76 2.66 -4.53
N SER A 829 20.95 1.79 -3.94
CA SER A 829 19.50 1.94 -3.88
C SER A 829 19.07 3.08 -2.96
N ILE A 830 17.86 3.62 -3.18
CA ILE A 830 17.20 4.52 -2.23
C ILE A 830 17.00 3.84 -0.86
N THR A 831 16.90 2.53 -0.83
CA THR A 831 16.72 1.73 0.38
C THR A 831 18.02 1.08 0.85
N SER A 832 19.15 1.73 0.64
CA SER A 832 20.45 1.24 1.09
C SER A 832 20.54 1.18 2.61
N ALA A 833 21.19 0.14 3.11
CA ALA A 833 21.63 0.02 4.48
C ALA A 833 23.05 0.57 4.59
N TRP A 834 23.21 1.59 5.42
CA TRP A 834 24.48 2.26 5.71
C TRP A 834 24.83 2.02 7.17
N ASP A 835 25.94 1.33 7.43
CA ASP A 835 26.38 1.04 8.79
C ASP A 835 27.85 0.56 8.78
N TYR A 836 28.37 0.23 9.96
CA TYR A 836 29.66 -0.44 10.08
C TYR A 836 29.60 -1.82 9.43
N LYS A 837 30.63 -2.17 8.71
CA LYS A 837 30.79 -3.50 8.15
C LYS A 837 31.26 -4.47 9.24
N LEU A 838 30.33 -5.33 9.68
CA LEU A 838 30.64 -6.37 10.66
C LEU A 838 31.55 -7.44 10.05
N LEU A 839 32.68 -7.72 10.68
CA LEU A 839 33.63 -8.77 10.31
C LEU A 839 33.41 -10.06 11.11
N GLY A 840 32.67 -9.98 12.22
CA GLY A 840 32.39 -11.10 13.12
C GLY A 840 32.44 -10.67 14.58
N ILE A 841 32.82 -11.61 15.43
CA ILE A 841 32.98 -11.44 16.87
C ILE A 841 34.39 -11.87 17.24
N PHE A 842 35.09 -11.08 18.05
CA PHE A 842 36.40 -11.45 18.56
C PHE A 842 36.32 -12.73 19.40
N GLN A 843 37.08 -13.73 19.06
CA GLN A 843 37.08 -15.03 19.75
C GLN A 843 38.12 -15.12 20.84
N SER A 844 39.17 -14.30 20.80
CA SER A 844 40.24 -14.30 21.78
C SER A 844 40.93 -12.93 21.91
N LYS A 845 41.69 -12.75 23.01
CA LYS A 845 42.52 -11.57 23.19
C LYS A 845 43.63 -11.48 22.13
N GLU A 846 44.20 -12.62 21.73
CA GLU A 846 45.21 -12.68 20.68
C GLU A 846 44.67 -12.15 19.33
N GLU A 847 43.42 -12.45 19.01
CA GLU A 847 42.78 -11.93 17.81
C GLU A 847 42.64 -10.38 17.86
N ILE A 848 42.32 -9.83 19.05
CA ILE A 848 42.22 -8.39 19.26
C ILE A 848 43.58 -7.72 19.07
N ASP A 849 44.61 -8.25 19.70
CA ASP A 849 45.97 -7.70 19.66
C ASP A 849 46.58 -7.78 18.23
N ASN A 850 46.13 -8.73 17.43
CA ASN A 850 46.52 -8.91 16.03
C ASN A 850 45.65 -8.15 15.05
N TYR A 851 44.53 -7.54 15.48
CA TYR A 851 43.69 -6.75 14.63
C TYR A 851 44.24 -5.33 14.52
N LYS A 852 45.03 -5.09 13.47
CA LYS A 852 45.84 -3.87 13.29
C LYS A 852 45.59 -3.24 11.94
N SER A 853 45.69 -1.91 11.90
CA SER A 853 45.80 -1.11 10.69
C SER A 853 47.12 -1.31 9.96
N SER A 854 47.27 -0.74 8.77
CA SER A 854 48.51 -0.87 7.97
C SER A 854 49.74 -0.28 8.65
N ASP A 855 49.57 0.66 9.56
CA ASP A 855 50.66 1.26 10.36
C ASP A 855 51.03 0.47 11.60
N GLY A 856 50.30 -0.62 11.90
CA GLY A 856 50.51 -1.50 13.04
C GLY A 856 49.76 -1.10 14.31
N THR A 857 48.90 -0.09 14.27
CA THR A 857 48.04 0.32 15.40
C THR A 857 46.94 -0.70 15.62
N VAL A 858 46.69 -1.11 16.87
CA VAL A 858 45.56 -1.99 17.22
C VAL A 858 44.29 -1.18 17.08
N ILE A 859 43.37 -1.60 16.20
CA ILE A 859 42.19 -0.86 15.80
C ILE A 859 41.14 -0.76 16.91
N MET A 860 40.96 -1.82 17.69
CA MET A 860 39.97 -1.89 18.78
C MET A 860 40.66 -2.36 20.08
N PRO A 861 41.59 -1.57 20.69
CA PRO A 861 42.40 -2.04 21.80
C PRO A 861 41.58 -2.31 23.08
N ASP A 862 40.46 -1.63 23.25
CA ASP A 862 39.57 -1.76 24.41
C ASP A 862 38.53 -2.89 24.24
N ALA A 863 38.55 -3.62 23.13
CA ALA A 863 37.66 -4.75 22.91
C ALA A 863 38.02 -5.93 23.82
N GLU A 864 37.00 -6.73 24.10
CA GLU A 864 37.15 -8.00 24.84
C GLU A 864 36.69 -9.16 23.95
N PRO A 865 37.14 -10.39 24.23
CA PRO A 865 36.59 -11.57 23.57
C PRO A 865 35.04 -11.58 23.68
N GLY A 866 34.37 -11.81 22.59
CA GLY A 866 32.90 -11.72 22.51
C GLY A 866 32.36 -10.37 22.02
N ASP A 867 33.21 -9.35 21.85
CA ASP A 867 32.77 -8.06 21.26
C ASP A 867 32.66 -8.13 19.74
N LEU A 868 31.77 -7.27 19.18
CA LEU A 868 31.64 -7.13 17.72
C LEU A 868 32.94 -6.55 17.13
N LYS A 869 33.37 -7.12 16.00
CA LYS A 869 34.55 -6.72 15.24
C LYS A 869 34.10 -5.97 13.97
N PHE A 870 34.48 -4.72 13.84
CA PHE A 870 34.12 -3.88 12.69
C PHE A 870 35.33 -3.63 11.78
N ALA A 871 35.07 -3.41 10.50
CA ALA A 871 36.12 -3.04 9.56
C ALA A 871 36.52 -1.58 9.75
N ASP A 872 37.84 -1.32 9.83
CA ASP A 872 38.46 -0.02 9.66
C ASP A 872 38.57 0.22 8.15
N ILE A 873 37.73 1.10 7.59
CA ILE A 873 37.57 1.31 6.15
C ILE A 873 38.61 2.34 5.64
N ASP A 874 38.91 3.36 6.44
CA ASP A 874 39.85 4.41 6.05
C ASP A 874 41.28 4.14 6.56
N ASP A 875 41.49 3.02 7.26
CA ASP A 875 42.80 2.52 7.76
C ASP A 875 43.51 3.52 8.69
N ASP A 876 42.70 4.28 9.48
CA ASP A 876 43.23 5.24 10.45
C ASP A 876 43.54 4.63 11.82
N GLY A 877 43.32 3.35 11.98
CA GLY A 877 43.58 2.59 13.22
C GLY A 877 42.52 2.76 14.30
N LYS A 878 41.35 3.25 13.96
CA LYS A 878 40.20 3.48 14.87
C LYS A 878 38.89 3.17 14.19
N ILE A 879 37.86 2.79 14.95
CA ILE A 879 36.50 2.69 14.45
C ILE A 879 35.75 3.99 14.76
N THR A 880 35.39 4.72 13.73
CA THR A 880 34.71 6.02 13.78
C THR A 880 33.50 6.02 12.83
N THR A 881 32.77 7.13 12.77
CA THR A 881 31.71 7.29 11.74
C THR A 881 32.25 7.30 10.31
N ALA A 882 33.59 7.48 10.13
CA ALA A 882 34.25 7.46 8.84
C ALA A 882 34.31 6.03 8.25
N ASP A 883 34.19 4.98 9.10
CA ASP A 883 34.21 3.57 8.72
C ASP A 883 32.84 3.02 8.36
N LYS A 884 31.78 3.86 8.42
CA LYS A 884 30.50 3.45 7.91
C LYS A 884 30.53 3.39 6.40
N ASP A 885 29.98 2.30 5.86
CA ASP A 885 29.92 2.06 4.41
C ASP A 885 28.58 1.42 4.03
N TRP A 886 28.34 1.27 2.74
CA TRP A 886 27.22 0.51 2.24
C TRP A 886 27.39 -0.96 2.55
N ILE A 887 26.45 -1.51 3.29
CA ILE A 887 26.42 -2.92 3.65
C ILE A 887 25.40 -3.74 2.84
N GLY A 888 24.46 -3.08 2.18
CA GLY A 888 23.49 -3.75 1.33
C GLY A 888 22.21 -2.95 1.11
N ASP A 889 21.21 -3.58 0.55
CA ASP A 889 19.90 -3.01 0.22
C ASP A 889 18.76 -3.69 1.00
N MET A 890 17.72 -2.94 1.33
CA MET A 890 16.51 -3.49 1.95
C MET A 890 15.52 -4.05 0.93
N ASP A 891 15.71 -3.84 -0.36
CA ASP A 891 14.86 -4.39 -1.42
C ASP A 891 15.26 -5.84 -1.73
N PRO A 892 14.31 -6.72 -2.09
CA PRO A 892 14.61 -8.11 -2.40
C PRO A 892 15.39 -8.26 -3.71
N LEU A 893 16.15 -9.34 -3.80
CA LEU A 893 16.85 -9.74 -5.03
C LEU A 893 15.85 -10.09 -6.12
N PHE A 894 14.81 -10.84 -5.78
CA PHE A 894 13.66 -11.10 -6.64
C PHE A 894 12.44 -11.54 -5.81
N THR A 895 11.26 -11.48 -6.42
CA THR A 895 10.01 -11.98 -5.85
C THR A 895 9.36 -12.98 -6.82
N VAL A 896 8.87 -14.08 -6.27
CA VAL A 896 8.07 -15.09 -7.01
C VAL A 896 6.73 -15.27 -6.30
N ASN A 897 5.63 -15.27 -7.05
CA ASN A 897 4.34 -15.76 -6.55
C ASN A 897 3.89 -16.92 -7.45
N LEU A 898 3.51 -18.03 -6.84
CA LEU A 898 3.03 -19.23 -7.51
C LEU A 898 1.67 -19.60 -6.92
N GLY A 899 0.59 -19.40 -7.68
CA GLY A 899 -0.77 -19.73 -7.30
C GLY A 899 -1.27 -20.95 -8.07
N ASN A 900 -1.96 -21.86 -7.39
CA ASN A 900 -2.59 -23.02 -8.00
C ASN A 900 -4.07 -23.05 -7.64
N THR A 901 -4.89 -23.34 -8.63
CA THR A 901 -6.34 -23.51 -8.51
C THR A 901 -6.72 -24.90 -8.97
N PHE A 902 -7.39 -25.63 -8.11
CA PHE A 902 -7.97 -26.95 -8.42
C PHE A 902 -9.49 -26.85 -8.29
N SER A 903 -10.20 -27.31 -9.30
CA SER A 903 -11.68 -27.32 -9.29
C SER A 903 -12.19 -28.70 -9.67
N TRP A 904 -13.06 -29.27 -8.84
CA TRP A 904 -13.72 -30.57 -9.07
C TRP A 904 -15.09 -30.59 -8.42
N LYS A 905 -16.13 -30.78 -9.22
CA LYS A 905 -17.54 -30.69 -8.76
C LYS A 905 -17.80 -29.32 -8.09
N ASN A 906 -18.26 -29.37 -6.84
CA ASN A 906 -18.54 -28.20 -6.04
C ASN A 906 -17.35 -27.76 -5.16
N PHE A 907 -16.19 -28.45 -5.30
CA PHE A 907 -14.98 -28.12 -4.53
C PHE A 907 -14.04 -27.31 -5.37
N SER A 908 -13.51 -26.23 -4.78
CA SER A 908 -12.42 -25.44 -5.32
C SER A 908 -11.37 -25.27 -4.23
N LEU A 909 -10.12 -25.54 -4.57
CA LEU A 909 -8.97 -25.32 -3.70
C LEU A 909 -8.03 -24.33 -4.39
N TYR A 910 -7.82 -23.21 -3.75
CA TYR A 910 -6.80 -22.26 -4.14
C TYR A 910 -5.76 -22.10 -3.05
N PHE A 911 -4.47 -22.14 -3.43
CA PHE A 911 -3.37 -21.75 -2.56
C PHE A 911 -2.29 -21.06 -3.38
N SER A 912 -1.54 -20.17 -2.73
CA SER A 912 -0.40 -19.53 -3.37
C SER A 912 0.80 -19.46 -2.44
N PHE A 913 1.99 -19.55 -3.05
CA PHE A 913 3.26 -19.31 -2.40
C PHE A 913 3.80 -17.96 -2.83
N ARG A 914 4.27 -17.18 -1.87
CA ARG A 914 5.06 -16.00 -2.12
C ARG A 914 6.48 -16.20 -1.57
N TRP A 915 7.44 -16.11 -2.46
CA TRP A 915 8.85 -16.21 -2.14
C TRP A 915 9.52 -14.86 -2.42
N MET A 916 10.13 -14.27 -1.41
CA MET A 916 10.99 -13.09 -1.52
C MET A 916 12.40 -13.49 -1.14
N GLN A 917 13.33 -13.36 -2.07
CA GLN A 917 14.70 -13.78 -1.91
C GLN A 917 15.62 -12.58 -1.69
N GLY A 918 16.50 -12.68 -0.72
CA GLY A 918 17.64 -11.83 -0.51
C GLY A 918 18.95 -12.61 -0.54
N ASN A 919 20.04 -11.93 -0.26
CA ASN A 919 21.35 -12.49 0.01
C ASN A 919 22.05 -11.58 1.04
N ASP A 920 23.36 -11.74 1.22
CA ASP A 920 24.19 -10.95 2.13
C ASP A 920 24.15 -9.42 1.87
N LYS A 921 23.71 -8.99 0.69
CA LYS A 921 23.63 -7.58 0.26
C LYS A 921 22.24 -7.12 -0.17
N HIS A 922 21.25 -7.97 -0.11
CA HIS A 922 19.90 -7.65 -0.55
C HIS A 922 18.87 -8.21 0.43
N PHE A 923 17.81 -7.45 0.62
CA PHE A 923 16.68 -7.76 1.49
C PHE A 923 17.12 -7.83 2.96
N LEU A 924 17.95 -6.85 3.34
CA LEU A 924 18.38 -6.67 4.71
C LEU A 924 17.30 -6.04 5.58
N GLY A 925 17.39 -6.27 6.86
CA GLY A 925 16.56 -5.61 7.86
C GLY A 925 17.15 -5.80 9.25
N TYR A 926 16.69 -4.98 10.19
CA TYR A 926 17.16 -5.03 11.57
C TYR A 926 16.82 -6.36 12.24
N ASP A 927 17.76 -6.92 12.96
CA ASP A 927 17.53 -8.06 13.86
C ASP A 927 17.19 -7.54 15.26
N PRO A 928 15.93 -7.64 15.69
CA PRO A 928 15.54 -7.17 17.02
C PRO A 928 16.24 -7.92 18.15
N HIS A 929 16.78 -9.13 17.89
CA HIS A 929 17.46 -9.94 18.88
C HIS A 929 18.78 -9.32 19.33
N GLY A 930 19.51 -8.64 18.41
CA GLY A 930 20.75 -7.98 18.74
C GLY A 930 20.64 -6.89 19.80
N PHE A 931 19.48 -6.23 19.86
CA PHE A 931 19.23 -5.17 20.84
C PHE A 931 18.87 -5.68 22.25
N SER A 932 18.59 -6.96 22.41
CA SER A 932 18.17 -7.55 23.71
C SER A 932 19.34 -8.08 24.54
N ILE A 933 20.55 -8.11 24.00
CA ILE A 933 21.73 -8.70 24.66
C ILE A 933 22.16 -7.90 25.91
N GLY A 934 21.87 -6.59 25.92
CA GLY A 934 22.14 -5.73 27.09
C GLY A 934 21.05 -5.73 28.17
N THR A 935 19.92 -6.42 27.97
CA THR A 935 18.82 -6.43 28.94
C THR A 935 18.98 -7.56 29.94
N THR A 936 18.79 -7.23 31.21
CA THR A 936 18.86 -8.19 32.29
C THR A 936 17.52 -8.77 32.70
N ASP A 937 16.39 -8.23 32.18
CA ASP A 937 15.07 -8.53 32.72
C ASP A 937 14.30 -9.58 31.94
N ASN A 938 14.36 -9.51 30.61
CA ASN A 938 13.78 -10.55 29.75
C ASN A 938 14.78 -10.93 28.66
N GLN A 939 14.64 -12.12 28.13
CA GLN A 939 15.61 -12.65 27.20
C GLN A 939 14.89 -13.26 26.00
N LEU A 940 15.37 -12.90 24.82
CA LEU A 940 15.07 -13.63 23.61
C LEU A 940 15.83 -14.97 23.59
N ASP A 941 15.26 -15.96 22.92
CA ASP A 941 15.89 -17.27 22.70
C ASP A 941 17.06 -17.11 21.70
N ILE A 942 18.21 -16.67 22.23
CA ILE A 942 19.46 -16.46 21.48
C ILE A 942 20.60 -17.10 22.24
N ASN A 943 21.67 -17.44 21.53
CA ASN A 943 22.94 -17.90 22.12
C ASN A 943 24.02 -16.81 21.93
N PRO A 944 24.26 -15.95 22.92
CA PRO A 944 25.34 -15.00 22.91
C PRO A 944 26.72 -15.70 23.00
N TRP A 945 27.74 -14.94 22.70
CA TRP A 945 29.11 -15.41 22.88
C TRP A 945 29.44 -15.61 24.38
N THR A 946 30.01 -16.73 24.69
CA THR A 946 30.62 -17.05 26.02
C THR A 946 31.89 -17.85 25.79
N GLU A 947 32.75 -18.03 26.82
CA GLU A 947 33.94 -18.86 26.71
C GLU A 947 33.64 -20.32 26.35
N SER A 948 32.45 -20.83 26.71
CA SER A 948 31.97 -22.18 26.37
C SER A 948 31.16 -22.21 25.04
N ASN A 949 30.69 -21.07 24.56
CA ASN A 949 29.88 -20.94 23.33
C ASN A 949 30.45 -19.82 22.46
N HIS A 950 31.30 -20.12 21.53
CA HIS A 950 31.91 -19.18 20.59
C HIS A 950 30.94 -18.79 19.49
N SER A 951 29.97 -17.95 19.84
CA SER A 951 29.01 -17.41 18.88
C SER A 951 29.70 -16.53 17.82
N ASP A 952 29.26 -16.65 16.59
CA ASP A 952 29.65 -15.77 15.47
C ASP A 952 28.56 -14.72 15.14
N LYS A 953 27.44 -14.80 15.82
CA LYS A 953 26.26 -13.99 15.52
C LYS A 953 25.92 -12.96 16.58
N TYR A 954 25.95 -13.32 17.83
CA TYR A 954 25.55 -12.44 18.93
C TYR A 954 26.74 -12.22 19.88
N PRO A 955 27.06 -10.94 20.22
CA PRO A 955 28.15 -10.63 21.09
C PRO A 955 27.94 -11.16 22.53
N ARG A 956 28.96 -11.03 23.37
CA ARG A 956 28.89 -11.37 24.78
C ARG A 956 27.85 -10.52 25.52
N TYR A 957 27.40 -11.01 26.65
CA TYR A 957 26.65 -10.20 27.60
C TYR A 957 27.47 -8.99 28.06
N GLY A 958 26.80 -7.88 28.30
CA GLY A 958 27.45 -6.64 28.69
C GLY A 958 28.17 -5.91 27.56
N TYR A 959 28.17 -6.44 26.34
CA TYR A 959 28.68 -5.69 25.21
C TYR A 959 27.88 -4.37 25.07
N GLU A 960 28.58 -3.26 25.21
CA GLU A 960 28.03 -1.95 24.98
C GLU A 960 28.13 -1.62 23.49
N ASN A 961 26.96 -1.46 22.84
CA ASN A 961 26.93 -1.07 21.43
C ASN A 961 27.24 0.43 21.25
N LYS A 962 28.43 0.85 21.68
CA LYS A 962 28.93 2.24 21.65
C LYS A 962 28.96 2.84 20.24
N TYR A 963 28.99 2.01 19.20
CA TYR A 963 28.99 2.43 17.81
C TYR A 963 27.57 2.61 17.22
N GLY A 964 26.53 2.13 17.91
CA GLY A 964 25.15 2.19 17.42
C GLY A 964 24.90 1.30 16.21
N TYR A 965 25.58 0.15 16.12
CA TYR A 965 25.37 -0.84 15.06
C TYR A 965 23.96 -1.43 15.11
N ASN A 966 23.30 -1.60 13.95
CA ASN A 966 21.88 -1.94 13.88
C ASN A 966 21.58 -3.44 13.73
N TYR A 967 22.54 -4.32 13.88
CA TYR A 967 22.37 -5.79 13.79
C TYR A 967 21.58 -6.20 12.54
N TRP A 968 22.16 -6.00 11.38
CA TRP A 968 21.53 -6.30 10.12
C TRP A 968 21.43 -7.81 9.86
N ASN A 969 20.28 -8.24 9.35
CA ASN A 969 20.01 -9.63 9.02
C ASN A 969 19.24 -9.73 7.70
N GLN A 970 19.46 -10.85 7.00
CA GLN A 970 18.77 -11.17 5.76
C GLN A 970 17.34 -11.66 6.04
N ARG A 971 16.35 -11.16 5.25
CA ARG A 971 14.91 -11.38 5.49
C ARG A 971 14.22 -12.33 4.52
N SER A 972 14.94 -13.18 3.77
CA SER A 972 14.32 -14.12 2.84
C SER A 972 13.21 -14.95 3.49
N PHE A 973 12.12 -15.12 2.78
CA PHE A 973 11.03 -15.96 3.26
C PHE A 973 10.25 -16.61 2.12
N LEU A 974 9.65 -17.75 2.42
CA LEU A 974 8.59 -18.40 1.67
C LEU A 974 7.31 -18.39 2.51
N LYS A 975 6.25 -17.81 1.98
CA LYS A 975 4.95 -17.71 2.67
C LYS A 975 3.87 -18.40 1.85
N LEU A 976 3.13 -19.31 2.48
CA LEU A 976 1.88 -19.85 1.98
C LEU A 976 0.74 -18.84 2.26
N LYS A 977 -0.07 -18.59 1.24
CA LYS A 977 -1.27 -17.74 1.33
C LYS A 977 -2.53 -18.53 1.01
#